data_85fcb7fdf45dda2d6399f0714fd8914d
#
_entry.id   85fcb7fdf45dda2d6399f0714fd8914d
#
_cell.length_a   1.000
_cell.length_b   1.000
_cell.length_c   1.000
_cell.angle_alpha   90.00
_cell.angle_beta   90.00
_cell.angle_gamma   90.00
#
_symmetry.space_group_name_H-M   'P 1'
#
loop_
_entity.id
_entity.type
_entity.pdbx_description
1 polymer ?
#
loop_
_entity_poly.entity_id
_entity_poly.type
_entity_poly.pdbx_seq_one_letter_code
_entity_poly.pdbx_strand_id
1 'polypeptide(L)'
;AQSLFGVKTKLQFGKTTVTGVFSEQKSQTKSLVAEGGGTVQNFDIFALDYDSDRHFFLSQFFRNKYDTALKNYPFIDSRVQITRLEVWVTNRQNRITTTNNNIRNIIALQDLGESQLSGLTDEEVVVKNPATGMFNQPINSPADNKNNDYDPDQIKAGTGLLNSNIREMATAQSGFNSTVSEGQDYSKLENARKLNPNEYTFHPQLGYISLQQKLSNDEVLAVAYQYTIGDQVYQVGEFGNDGIDATVVTGSTPATQAVITQSLILKMLKSNLTNVKNPVWNLMMKNIYQIPGGYQLKKEDFRFNILYTDPSPLNYITPVTGSDFPINPTVDNKVAETPLLKVFNLDKLNYNNDPQVGGDGFFDFMPGLTIDAQNGRIIFTVKEPFGELLFSKLKNTGSAESYNSVDSYNPNQKKYVFRNMYRNTQSAALQDSDKNKFLLRGKYKSSTGDGIPIGAFNVPQGSVKVSAAGRVLVEGVDYSVNYQLGRVQILDPSLQASNTPIEVSLENNSIFGQQTRRFMGVNVEHKVSDKFLVGATFLKMTERPFTQKSSFGQESVNNSIFGVNTAFSTEVPFLTRLANKLPNIDTDVPSNLSVKGEIAFLKPDTPKADQFQGESTIYVDDFEGSQSTIDMRSPLAWSLASTPVNDNESKYNFNESANDLTYGFKRAKLAWYTVDPVF
;
A
#
# COMPACT_ATOMS: atom_id res chain seq x y z
N ALA A 1 -23.11 -21.08 -10.44
CA ALA A 1 -23.03 -22.53 -10.25
C ALA A 1 -21.73 -22.85 -9.55
N GLN A 2 -21.79 -23.52 -8.40
CA GLN A 2 -20.60 -24.00 -7.71
C GLN A 2 -20.14 -25.27 -8.43
N SER A 3 -18.87 -25.35 -8.81
CA SER A 3 -18.33 -26.59 -9.36
C SER A 3 -18.12 -27.59 -8.22
N LEU A 4 -18.95 -28.60 -8.21
CA LEU A 4 -18.84 -29.75 -7.32
C LEU A 4 -18.12 -30.87 -8.11
N PHE A 5 -16.92 -31.20 -7.66
CA PHE A 5 -16.21 -32.36 -8.20
C PHE A 5 -16.64 -33.57 -7.39
N GLY A 6 -17.26 -34.57 -8.04
CA GLY A 6 -17.77 -35.70 -7.26
C GLY A 6 -18.31 -36.84 -8.10
N VAL A 7 -18.74 -37.85 -7.40
CA VAL A 7 -19.34 -39.08 -7.96
C VAL A 7 -20.76 -39.21 -7.47
N LYS A 8 -21.69 -39.46 -8.39
CA LYS A 8 -23.09 -39.83 -8.08
C LYS A 8 -23.35 -41.26 -8.59
N THR A 9 -23.77 -42.11 -7.70
CA THR A 9 -24.14 -43.49 -8.01
C THR A 9 -25.61 -43.68 -7.74
N LYS A 10 -26.34 -44.32 -8.66
CA LYS A 10 -27.75 -44.72 -8.51
C LYS A 10 -27.85 -46.19 -8.76
N LEU A 11 -28.28 -46.92 -7.75
CA LEU A 11 -28.47 -48.37 -7.77
C LEU A 11 -29.95 -48.68 -7.54
N GLN A 12 -30.50 -49.66 -8.31
CA GLN A 12 -31.87 -50.05 -8.18
C GLN A 12 -31.92 -51.57 -7.86
N PHE A 13 -32.58 -51.91 -6.75
CA PHE A 13 -32.78 -53.27 -6.28
C PHE A 13 -34.28 -53.53 -6.19
N GLY A 14 -34.86 -54.03 -7.26
CA GLY A 14 -36.30 -54.24 -7.34
C GLY A 14 -37.07 -52.89 -7.14
N LYS A 15 -37.81 -52.80 -6.07
CA LYS A 15 -38.64 -51.61 -5.71
C LYS A 15 -37.84 -50.56 -4.91
N THR A 16 -36.56 -50.83 -4.59
CA THR A 16 -35.71 -49.92 -3.81
C THR A 16 -34.69 -49.29 -4.68
N THR A 17 -34.59 -47.96 -4.63
CA THR A 17 -33.54 -47.18 -5.30
C THR A 17 -32.65 -46.57 -4.22
N VAL A 18 -31.34 -46.78 -4.35
CA VAL A 18 -30.32 -46.17 -3.50
C VAL A 18 -29.50 -45.20 -4.34
N THR A 19 -29.45 -43.95 -3.94
CA THR A 19 -28.63 -42.92 -4.59
C THR A 19 -27.55 -42.48 -3.60
N GLY A 20 -26.29 -42.64 -3.98
CA GLY A 20 -25.14 -42.14 -3.24
C GLY A 20 -24.48 -40.95 -3.97
N VAL A 21 -24.13 -39.93 -3.25
CA VAL A 21 -23.41 -38.76 -3.76
C VAL A 21 -22.23 -38.49 -2.85
N PHE A 22 -21.08 -38.34 -3.46
CA PHE A 22 -19.88 -37.82 -2.79
C PHE A 22 -19.30 -36.68 -3.65
N SER A 23 -19.10 -35.54 -3.05
CA SER A 23 -18.52 -34.40 -3.77
C SER A 23 -17.60 -33.58 -2.89
N GLU A 24 -16.62 -32.96 -3.53
CA GLU A 24 -15.66 -32.04 -2.91
C GLU A 24 -15.70 -30.71 -3.63
N GLN A 25 -15.85 -29.63 -2.90
CA GLN A 25 -15.80 -28.27 -3.43
C GLN A 25 -14.38 -27.75 -3.30
N LYS A 26 -13.76 -27.41 -4.43
CA LYS A 26 -12.40 -26.86 -4.52
C LYS A 26 -12.38 -25.43 -5.06
N SER A 27 -13.53 -24.87 -5.40
CA SER A 27 -13.62 -23.53 -5.98
C SER A 27 -14.64 -22.68 -5.22
N GLN A 28 -14.40 -21.37 -5.20
CA GLN A 28 -15.37 -20.37 -4.73
C GLN A 28 -15.92 -19.61 -5.93
N THR A 29 -17.21 -19.33 -5.91
CA THR A 29 -17.84 -18.44 -6.87
C THR A 29 -17.58 -17.00 -6.45
N LYS A 30 -17.03 -16.21 -7.35
CA LYS A 30 -16.86 -14.76 -7.21
C LYS A 30 -17.70 -14.07 -8.27
N SER A 31 -18.46 -13.05 -7.90
CA SER A 31 -19.14 -12.18 -8.85
C SER A 31 -18.58 -10.78 -8.79
N LEU A 32 -18.56 -10.11 -9.93
CA LEU A 32 -18.18 -8.70 -10.05
C LEU A 32 -19.13 -8.03 -11.04
N VAL A 33 -19.35 -6.75 -10.84
CA VAL A 33 -20.18 -5.92 -11.71
C VAL A 33 -19.28 -4.95 -12.48
N ALA A 34 -19.49 -4.87 -13.79
CA ALA A 34 -18.83 -3.93 -14.68
C ALA A 34 -19.88 -3.05 -15.37
N GLU A 35 -19.58 -1.80 -15.65
CA GLU A 35 -20.45 -0.90 -16.38
C GLU A 35 -19.70 -0.35 -17.61
N GLY A 36 -20.33 -0.38 -18.79
CA GLY A 36 -19.76 0.14 -20.04
C GLY A 36 -18.37 -0.44 -20.36
N GLY A 37 -18.19 -1.75 -20.22
CA GLY A 37 -16.95 -2.45 -20.57
C GLY A 37 -15.80 -2.34 -19.54
N GLY A 38 -15.97 -1.65 -18.41
CA GLY A 38 -14.98 -1.55 -17.31
C GLY A 38 -15.59 -1.84 -15.95
N THR A 39 -14.75 -2.27 -15.00
CA THR A 39 -15.18 -2.46 -13.60
C THR A 39 -15.08 -1.17 -12.81
N VAL A 40 -16.17 -0.77 -12.17
CA VAL A 40 -16.13 0.32 -11.16
C VAL A 40 -15.56 -0.25 -9.86
N GLN A 41 -14.47 0.34 -9.40
CA GLN A 41 -13.80 -0.03 -8.15
C GLN A 41 -13.82 1.15 -7.19
N ASN A 42 -14.13 0.85 -5.93
CA ASN A 42 -13.99 1.82 -4.84
C ASN A 42 -12.63 1.64 -4.18
N PHE A 43 -12.08 2.72 -3.66
CA PHE A 43 -10.85 2.66 -2.87
C PHE A 43 -10.95 3.57 -1.65
N ASP A 44 -10.30 3.14 -0.58
CA ASP A 44 -10.13 3.85 0.68
C ASP A 44 -8.64 3.78 1.05
N ILE A 45 -8.00 4.94 1.25
CA ILE A 45 -6.57 5.07 1.59
C ILE A 45 -6.46 6.06 2.74
N PHE A 46 -5.82 5.69 3.84
CA PHE A 46 -5.56 6.65 4.92
C PHE A 46 -4.37 7.55 4.61
N ALA A 47 -4.32 8.72 5.25
CA ALA A 47 -3.25 9.70 5.04
C ALA A 47 -1.85 9.13 5.26
N LEU A 48 -1.68 8.16 6.17
CA LEU A 48 -0.39 7.52 6.43
C LEU A 48 0.03 6.53 5.34
N ASP A 49 -0.89 6.07 4.48
CA ASP A 49 -0.63 5.06 3.43
C ASP A 49 -0.06 5.70 2.15
N TYR A 50 0.79 6.72 2.29
CA TYR A 50 1.48 7.31 1.14
C TYR A 50 2.46 6.31 0.49
N ASP A 51 2.73 6.48 -0.79
CA ASP A 51 3.60 5.60 -1.59
C ASP A 51 5.09 5.83 -1.25
N SER A 52 5.53 5.26 -0.12
CA SER A 52 6.88 5.44 0.42
C SER A 52 7.97 4.82 -0.45
N ASP A 53 9.20 5.34 -0.35
CA ASP A 53 10.43 4.82 -0.99
C ASP A 53 10.36 4.69 -2.52
N ARG A 54 9.56 5.54 -3.16
CA ARG A 54 9.37 5.54 -4.61
C ARG A 54 9.53 6.90 -5.26
N HIS A 55 9.18 7.97 -4.56
CA HIS A 55 9.16 9.33 -5.07
C HIS A 55 10.13 10.19 -4.28
N PHE A 56 11.02 10.91 -4.99
CA PHE A 56 12.09 11.68 -4.34
C PHE A 56 12.32 13.02 -5.05
N PHE A 57 12.42 14.10 -4.26
CA PHE A 57 12.98 15.36 -4.76
C PHE A 57 14.45 15.21 -5.05
N LEU A 58 14.95 15.89 -6.07
CA LEU A 58 16.37 15.83 -6.46
C LEU A 58 17.26 16.62 -5.50
N SER A 59 16.71 17.63 -4.81
CA SER A 59 17.41 18.39 -3.76
C SER A 59 16.41 19.09 -2.83
N GLN A 60 16.90 19.64 -1.71
CA GLN A 60 16.08 20.48 -0.81
C GLN A 60 15.53 21.72 -1.51
N PHE A 61 16.26 22.25 -2.49
CA PHE A 61 15.78 23.37 -3.32
C PHE A 61 14.43 23.04 -3.98
N PHE A 62 14.33 21.90 -4.66
CA PHE A 62 13.07 21.49 -5.32
C PHE A 62 11.97 21.23 -4.31
N ARG A 63 12.29 20.57 -3.19
CA ARG A 63 11.32 20.34 -2.10
C ARG A 63 10.76 21.66 -1.57
N ASN A 64 11.62 22.65 -1.30
CA ASN A 64 11.21 23.92 -0.73
C ASN A 64 10.43 24.80 -1.72
N LYS A 65 10.69 24.64 -3.02
CA LYS A 65 9.99 25.37 -4.08
C LYS A 65 8.69 24.72 -4.54
N TYR A 66 8.44 23.46 -4.18
CA TYR A 66 7.30 22.68 -4.68
C TYR A 66 5.95 23.36 -4.46
N ASP A 67 5.65 23.77 -3.24
CA ASP A 67 4.36 24.39 -2.87
C ASP A 67 4.17 25.75 -3.57
N THR A 68 5.23 26.55 -3.71
CA THR A 68 5.17 27.83 -4.39
C THR A 68 5.05 27.67 -5.89
N ALA A 69 5.73 26.68 -6.48
CA ALA A 69 5.67 26.40 -7.90
C ALA A 69 4.26 25.94 -8.35
N LEU A 70 3.54 25.22 -7.47
CA LEU A 70 2.18 24.71 -7.74
C LEU A 70 1.07 25.57 -7.12
N LYS A 71 1.40 26.72 -6.54
CA LYS A 71 0.39 27.59 -5.91
C LYS A 71 -0.74 27.95 -6.86
N ASN A 72 -0.45 28.19 -8.11
CA ASN A 72 -1.38 28.64 -9.15
C ASN A 72 -1.51 27.61 -10.27
N TYR A 73 -1.51 26.30 -9.93
CA TYR A 73 -1.73 25.30 -10.99
C TYR A 73 -3.05 25.56 -11.74
N PRO A 74 -3.17 25.26 -13.02
CA PRO A 74 -2.30 24.37 -13.81
C PRO A 74 -0.97 25.01 -14.26
N PHE A 75 -0.70 26.26 -13.96
CA PHE A 75 0.56 26.91 -14.29
C PHE A 75 1.62 26.54 -13.24
N ILE A 76 2.79 26.10 -13.71
CA ILE A 76 3.95 25.81 -12.86
C ILE A 76 4.85 27.04 -12.86
N ASP A 77 4.97 27.70 -11.71
CA ASP A 77 5.87 28.85 -11.53
C ASP A 77 7.29 28.34 -11.19
N SER A 78 7.99 27.88 -12.21
CA SER A 78 9.37 27.42 -12.09
C SER A 78 10.19 27.88 -13.29
N ARG A 79 11.35 28.51 -13.00
CA ARG A 79 12.35 28.88 -14.02
C ARG A 79 13.38 27.77 -14.27
N VAL A 80 13.32 26.70 -13.48
CA VAL A 80 14.25 25.56 -13.57
C VAL A 80 13.73 24.55 -14.56
N GLN A 81 14.62 24.03 -15.41
CA GLN A 81 14.32 22.94 -16.34
C GLN A 81 15.39 21.87 -16.23
N ILE A 82 15.03 20.69 -15.74
CA ILE A 82 15.91 19.51 -15.76
C ILE A 82 16.06 19.05 -17.21
N THR A 83 17.30 19.00 -17.70
CA THR A 83 17.63 18.67 -19.09
C THR A 83 18.21 17.26 -19.24
N ARG A 84 18.91 16.77 -18.21
CA ARG A 84 19.52 15.44 -18.20
C ARG A 84 19.46 14.86 -16.80
N LEU A 85 19.20 13.55 -16.70
CA LEU A 85 19.14 12.81 -15.44
C LEU A 85 19.66 11.38 -15.63
N GLU A 86 20.50 10.95 -14.71
CA GLU A 86 20.89 9.56 -14.52
C GLU A 86 20.56 9.12 -13.11
N VAL A 87 19.95 7.95 -13.01
CA VAL A 87 19.51 7.35 -11.73
C VAL A 87 20.25 6.05 -11.50
N TRP A 88 20.83 5.89 -10.32
CA TRP A 88 21.64 4.75 -9.94
C TRP A 88 21.14 4.16 -8.63
N VAL A 89 21.12 2.83 -8.54
CA VAL A 89 20.67 2.09 -7.36
C VAL A 89 21.63 0.97 -7.00
N THR A 90 21.56 0.50 -5.78
CA THR A 90 22.27 -0.69 -5.31
C THR A 90 21.97 -1.88 -6.21
N ASN A 91 22.99 -2.60 -6.65
CA ASN A 91 22.86 -3.77 -7.49
C ASN A 91 22.67 -5.03 -6.61
N ARG A 92 21.41 -5.46 -6.43
CA ARG A 92 21.09 -6.63 -5.61
C ARG A 92 21.37 -7.96 -6.30
N GLN A 93 21.41 -7.99 -7.62
CA GLN A 93 21.54 -9.24 -8.36
C GLN A 93 22.98 -9.68 -8.56
N ASN A 94 23.94 -8.81 -8.22
CA ASN A 94 25.37 -9.00 -8.40
C ASN A 94 25.76 -9.55 -9.80
N ARG A 95 24.89 -9.31 -10.79
CA ARG A 95 25.13 -9.73 -12.17
C ARG A 95 25.96 -8.65 -12.87
N ILE A 96 27.23 -8.90 -12.94
CA ILE A 96 28.15 -8.16 -13.79
C ILE A 96 28.01 -8.75 -15.21
N THR A 97 27.09 -8.23 -15.98
CA THR A 97 27.07 -8.53 -17.42
C THR A 97 28.09 -7.59 -18.08
N THR A 98 29.17 -8.15 -18.56
CA THR A 98 30.30 -7.46 -19.19
C THR A 98 29.95 -6.63 -20.43
N THR A 99 28.71 -6.66 -20.90
CA THR A 99 28.23 -5.97 -22.10
C THR A 99 27.54 -4.64 -21.85
N ASN A 100 27.29 -4.22 -20.59
CA ASN A 100 26.55 -3.00 -20.30
C ASN A 100 27.38 -2.00 -19.52
N ASN A 101 27.63 -0.81 -20.09
CA ASN A 101 28.16 0.37 -19.42
C ASN A 101 27.25 0.93 -18.30
N ASN A 102 26.33 0.13 -17.81
CA ASN A 102 25.31 0.49 -16.81
C ASN A 102 25.70 0.08 -15.40
N ILE A 103 26.94 -0.31 -15.18
CA ILE A 103 27.48 -0.69 -13.86
C ILE A 103 28.72 0.15 -13.57
N ARG A 104 28.70 0.88 -12.45
CA ARG A 104 29.81 1.71 -11.97
C ARG A 104 29.89 1.66 -10.44
N ASN A 105 31.08 1.88 -9.93
CA ASN A 105 31.27 2.21 -8.53
C ASN A 105 30.84 3.65 -8.28
N ILE A 106 30.13 3.89 -7.17
CA ILE A 106 29.56 5.20 -6.86
C ILE A 106 29.82 5.55 -5.40
N ILE A 107 30.21 6.78 -5.18
CA ILE A 107 30.19 7.44 -3.88
C ILE A 107 29.03 8.44 -3.90
N ALA A 108 27.97 8.15 -3.16
CA ALA A 108 26.81 9.00 -3.09
C ALA A 108 26.92 9.94 -1.88
N LEU A 109 26.86 11.25 -2.11
CA LEU A 109 27.00 12.28 -1.09
C LEU A 109 25.64 12.88 -0.74
N GLN A 110 25.37 13.05 0.56
CA GLN A 110 24.12 13.62 1.04
C GLN A 110 23.99 15.11 0.67
N ASP A 111 25.08 15.86 0.79
CA ASP A 111 25.07 17.32 0.65
C ASP A 111 25.45 17.83 -0.74
N LEU A 112 25.85 16.96 -1.66
CA LEU A 112 26.22 17.34 -3.02
C LEU A 112 25.08 18.11 -3.71
N GLY A 113 25.39 19.28 -4.27
CA GLY A 113 24.39 20.12 -4.92
C GLY A 113 23.37 20.75 -3.97
N GLU A 114 23.61 20.69 -2.67
CA GLU A 114 22.80 21.41 -1.68
C GLU A 114 23.46 22.73 -1.31
N SER A 115 22.65 23.75 -1.18
CA SER A 115 23.04 25.01 -0.54
C SER A 115 22.54 25.02 0.91
N GLN A 116 22.49 26.14 1.56
CA GLN A 116 22.04 26.24 2.93
C GLN A 116 20.66 25.60 3.14
N LEU A 117 20.52 24.80 4.20
CA LEU A 117 19.26 24.22 4.61
C LEU A 117 18.35 25.26 5.27
N SER A 118 17.73 26.12 4.48
CA SER A 118 16.75 27.07 5.00
C SER A 118 15.45 26.37 5.33
N GLY A 119 14.92 26.60 6.54
CA GLY A 119 13.62 26.08 6.98
C GLY A 119 13.66 24.72 7.67
N LEU A 120 14.83 24.12 7.88
CA LEU A 120 15.00 23.00 8.79
C LEU A 120 15.55 23.53 10.11
N THR A 121 14.89 23.23 11.21
CA THR A 121 15.36 23.63 12.54
C THR A 121 16.30 22.59 13.13
N ASP A 122 17.26 23.04 13.89
CA ASP A 122 18.34 22.22 14.48
C ASP A 122 17.85 21.06 15.36
N GLU A 123 16.63 21.15 15.89
CA GLU A 123 16.06 20.09 16.71
C GLU A 123 15.58 18.87 15.91
N GLU A 124 15.24 19.06 14.63
CA GLU A 124 14.61 18.05 13.81
C GLU A 124 15.52 17.41 12.77
N VAL A 125 16.53 18.17 12.33
CA VAL A 125 17.48 17.72 11.32
C VAL A 125 18.88 17.96 11.86
N VAL A 126 19.63 16.89 12.03
CA VAL A 126 21.03 16.96 12.44
C VAL A 126 21.87 17.24 11.20
N VAL A 127 22.28 18.48 11.06
CA VAL A 127 23.31 18.87 10.09
C VAL A 127 24.67 18.64 10.74
N LYS A 128 25.39 17.64 10.23
CA LYS A 128 26.67 17.27 10.77
C LYS A 128 27.75 18.25 10.32
N ASN A 129 28.43 18.82 11.29
CA ASN A 129 29.61 19.62 11.13
C ASN A 129 29.49 20.83 10.18
N PRO A 130 28.66 21.83 10.51
CA PRO A 130 28.54 23.03 9.69
C PRO A 130 29.90 23.78 9.47
N ALA A 131 30.90 23.63 10.38
CA ALA A 131 32.17 24.26 10.28
C ALA A 131 33.07 23.67 9.18
N THR A 132 32.81 22.48 8.68
CA THR A 132 33.65 21.79 7.67
C THR A 132 33.04 21.74 6.28
N GLY A 133 31.94 22.43 6.04
CA GLY A 133 31.39 22.61 4.70
C GLY A 133 30.18 21.75 4.33
N MET A 134 29.87 20.67 5.08
CA MET A 134 28.70 19.89 4.84
C MET A 134 27.43 20.73 5.14
N PHE A 135 26.62 21.03 4.12
CA PHE A 135 25.45 21.92 4.18
C PHE A 135 25.72 23.36 4.64
N ASN A 136 26.98 23.73 4.90
CA ASN A 136 27.35 25.06 5.39
C ASN A 136 27.86 25.98 4.26
N GLN A 137 27.46 25.73 3.05
CA GLN A 137 27.82 26.58 1.94
C GLN A 137 26.90 27.82 1.88
N PRO A 138 27.43 28.98 1.44
CA PRO A 138 26.62 30.15 1.17
C PRO A 138 25.45 29.79 0.25
N ILE A 139 24.31 30.46 0.43
CA ILE A 139 23.19 30.33 -0.50
C ILE A 139 23.63 30.85 -1.87
N ASN A 140 24.21 29.98 -2.66
CA ASN A 140 24.44 30.24 -4.05
C ASN A 140 23.35 29.51 -4.82
N SER A 141 22.38 30.23 -5.24
CA SER A 141 21.37 29.70 -6.12
C SER A 141 21.75 29.98 -7.56
N PRO A 142 21.74 28.99 -8.41
CA PRO A 142 21.30 27.61 -8.17
C PRO A 142 22.46 26.72 -7.65
N ALA A 143 22.10 25.64 -6.95
CA ALA A 143 23.05 24.68 -6.44
C ALA A 143 23.64 23.81 -7.56
N ASP A 144 24.96 23.63 -7.57
CA ASP A 144 25.70 22.79 -8.49
C ASP A 144 26.89 22.14 -7.77
N ASN A 145 27.79 21.46 -8.49
CA ASN A 145 28.94 20.82 -7.90
C ASN A 145 29.92 21.84 -7.27
N LYS A 146 29.94 23.11 -7.76
CA LYS A 146 30.79 24.16 -7.24
C LYS A 146 30.28 24.74 -5.94
N ASN A 147 28.98 24.66 -5.71
CA ASN A 147 28.37 25.14 -4.49
C ASN A 147 28.99 24.53 -3.23
N ASN A 148 29.37 23.25 -3.31
CA ASN A 148 29.90 22.48 -2.20
C ASN A 148 31.37 22.10 -2.39
N ASP A 149 32.09 22.78 -3.30
CA ASP A 149 33.48 22.49 -3.63
C ASP A 149 33.77 21.04 -4.05
N TYR A 150 32.77 20.40 -4.68
CA TYR A 150 32.91 19.05 -5.22
C TYR A 150 33.10 19.01 -6.74
N ASP A 151 33.65 20.07 -7.27
CA ASP A 151 34.02 20.16 -8.68
C ASP A 151 35.10 19.11 -9.01
N PRO A 152 34.98 18.34 -10.10
CA PRO A 152 35.92 17.31 -10.50
C PRO A 152 37.36 17.80 -10.60
N ASP A 153 37.59 19.05 -11.03
CA ASP A 153 38.94 19.64 -11.12
C ASP A 153 39.50 19.92 -9.73
N GLN A 154 38.70 20.37 -8.78
CA GLN A 154 39.10 20.54 -7.39
C GLN A 154 39.40 19.21 -6.69
N ILE A 155 38.61 18.17 -6.96
CA ILE A 155 38.87 16.81 -6.46
C ILE A 155 40.21 16.31 -6.94
N LYS A 156 40.53 16.50 -8.24
CA LYS A 156 41.80 16.13 -8.81
C LYS A 156 42.96 16.90 -8.21
N ALA A 157 42.77 18.19 -7.94
CA ALA A 157 43.77 19.07 -7.32
C ALA A 157 43.89 18.87 -5.80
N GLY A 158 42.87 18.25 -5.15
CA GLY A 158 42.83 18.05 -3.70
C GLY A 158 42.61 19.35 -2.90
N THR A 159 42.06 20.38 -3.53
CA THR A 159 41.89 21.72 -2.93
C THR A 159 40.51 21.97 -2.33
N GLY A 160 39.52 21.09 -2.61
CA GLY A 160 38.15 21.17 -2.11
C GLY A 160 37.92 20.29 -0.88
N LEU A 161 36.64 19.95 -0.63
CA LEU A 161 36.22 19.06 0.44
C LEU A 161 36.57 17.58 0.17
N LEU A 162 36.86 17.25 -1.08
CA LEU A 162 37.30 15.92 -1.51
C LEU A 162 38.70 15.97 -2.12
N ASN A 163 39.37 14.82 -2.08
CA ASN A 163 40.63 14.60 -2.77
C ASN A 163 40.57 13.31 -3.62
N SER A 164 41.62 13.04 -4.39
CA SER A 164 41.63 11.93 -5.36
C SER A 164 41.38 10.53 -4.78
N ASN A 165 41.63 10.33 -3.48
CA ASN A 165 41.37 9.02 -2.83
C ASN A 165 39.88 8.63 -2.82
N ILE A 166 38.98 9.61 -3.04
CA ILE A 166 37.53 9.35 -3.15
C ILE A 166 37.19 8.47 -4.37
N ARG A 167 38.09 8.42 -5.36
CA ARG A 167 37.86 7.67 -6.59
C ARG A 167 37.94 6.17 -6.44
N GLU A 168 38.55 5.67 -5.37
CA GLU A 168 38.65 4.25 -5.10
C GLU A 168 37.79 3.85 -3.91
N MET A 169 37.04 2.74 -4.04
CA MET A 169 36.15 2.28 -2.97
C MET A 169 36.89 1.96 -1.67
N ALA A 170 38.11 1.41 -1.77
CA ALA A 170 38.93 1.06 -0.61
C ALA A 170 39.46 2.29 0.16
N THR A 171 39.78 3.36 -0.53
CA THR A 171 40.37 4.56 0.05
C THR A 171 39.38 5.71 0.22
N ALA A 172 38.12 5.51 -0.18
CA ALA A 172 37.10 6.57 -0.23
C ALA A 172 36.90 7.32 1.10
N GLN A 173 37.07 6.66 2.26
CA GLN A 173 36.99 7.33 3.56
C GLN A 173 38.09 8.40 3.73
N SER A 174 39.30 8.16 3.24
CA SER A 174 40.39 9.12 3.28
C SER A 174 40.29 10.17 2.17
N GLY A 175 39.34 10.02 1.26
CA GLY A 175 39.01 10.96 0.21
C GLY A 175 38.29 12.22 0.69
N PHE A 176 37.86 12.25 1.94
CA PHE A 176 37.21 13.42 2.56
C PHE A 176 38.24 14.21 3.37
N ASN A 177 38.30 15.50 3.14
CA ASN A 177 39.10 16.44 3.92
C ASN A 177 38.37 16.88 5.23
N SER A 178 37.29 16.22 5.58
CA SER A 178 36.48 16.47 6.78
C SER A 178 36.07 15.16 7.46
N THR A 179 35.61 15.23 8.70
CA THR A 179 35.12 14.07 9.43
C THR A 179 33.70 13.69 8.97
N VAL A 180 33.58 12.57 8.30
CA VAL A 180 32.30 12.05 7.75
C VAL A 180 32.05 10.61 8.18
N SER A 181 30.80 10.19 8.14
CA SER A 181 30.37 8.84 8.49
C SER A 181 29.65 8.18 7.33
N GLU A 182 30.07 6.97 6.98
CA GLU A 182 29.36 6.15 6.00
C GLU A 182 27.94 5.81 6.47
N GLY A 183 26.98 5.80 5.54
CA GLY A 183 25.57 5.60 5.81
C GLY A 183 24.82 6.86 6.24
N GLN A 184 25.49 7.86 6.82
CA GLN A 184 24.90 9.16 7.18
C GLN A 184 25.25 10.25 6.17
N ASP A 185 26.54 10.58 6.03
CA ASP A 185 27.00 11.67 5.20
C ASP A 185 27.22 11.23 3.74
N TYR A 186 27.65 9.98 3.56
CA TYR A 186 27.85 9.37 2.25
C TYR A 186 27.56 7.88 2.27
N SER A 187 27.36 7.28 1.11
CA SER A 187 27.22 5.84 0.94
C SER A 187 28.07 5.34 -0.22
N LYS A 188 28.64 4.15 -0.05
CA LYS A 188 29.39 3.45 -1.08
C LYS A 188 28.46 2.47 -1.79
N LEU A 189 28.46 2.48 -3.12
CA LEU A 189 27.74 1.51 -3.93
C LEU A 189 28.74 0.82 -4.86
N GLU A 190 29.11 -0.39 -4.52
CA GLU A 190 29.92 -1.23 -5.40
C GLU A 190 29.05 -1.80 -6.52
N ASN A 191 29.56 -1.67 -7.75
CA ASN A 191 28.86 -2.15 -8.94
C ASN A 191 27.39 -1.68 -9.02
N ALA A 192 27.13 -0.41 -8.67
CA ALA A 192 25.79 0.16 -8.74
C ALA A 192 25.21 0.04 -10.14
N ARG A 193 23.90 -0.19 -10.21
CA ARG A 193 23.16 -0.32 -11.46
C ARG A 193 22.53 1.01 -11.86
N LYS A 194 22.77 1.43 -13.10
CA LYS A 194 22.03 2.53 -13.72
C LYS A 194 20.63 2.06 -14.10
N LEU A 195 19.60 2.80 -13.74
CA LEU A 195 18.22 2.55 -14.15
C LEU A 195 18.03 2.92 -15.64
N ASN A 196 17.26 2.12 -16.34
CA ASN A 196 16.83 2.44 -17.69
C ASN A 196 15.74 3.53 -17.67
N PRO A 197 15.56 4.30 -18.74
CA PRO A 197 14.55 5.35 -18.81
C PRO A 197 13.10 4.91 -18.57
N ASN A 198 12.80 3.64 -18.76
CA ASN A 198 11.47 3.04 -18.51
C ASN A 198 11.27 2.61 -17.04
N GLU A 199 12.31 2.62 -16.20
CA GLU A 199 12.23 2.23 -14.79
C GLU A 199 11.91 3.40 -13.87
N TYR A 200 11.92 4.63 -14.38
CA TYR A 200 11.56 5.83 -13.64
C TYR A 200 10.96 6.91 -14.56
N THR A 201 10.26 7.84 -13.95
CA THR A 201 9.83 9.08 -14.58
C THR A 201 10.34 10.26 -13.76
N PHE A 202 10.46 11.44 -14.35
CA PHE A 202 10.83 12.65 -13.62
C PHE A 202 10.01 13.85 -14.11
N HIS A 203 9.83 14.80 -13.22
CA HIS A 203 9.16 16.05 -13.55
C HIS A 203 10.19 17.15 -13.78
N PRO A 204 10.37 17.66 -15.02
CA PRO A 204 11.49 18.52 -15.36
C PRO A 204 11.48 19.89 -14.67
N GLN A 205 10.30 20.45 -14.36
CA GLN A 205 10.19 21.76 -13.71
C GLN A 205 10.07 21.69 -12.18
N LEU A 206 9.51 20.59 -11.65
CA LEU A 206 9.34 20.41 -10.21
C LEU A 206 10.51 19.67 -9.55
N GLY A 207 11.40 19.07 -10.35
CA GLY A 207 12.62 18.43 -9.88
C GLY A 207 12.40 17.27 -8.91
N TYR A 208 11.52 16.34 -9.27
CA TYR A 208 11.37 15.09 -8.56
C TYR A 208 11.35 13.89 -9.50
N ILE A 209 11.67 12.72 -8.98
CA ILE A 209 11.64 11.45 -9.69
C ILE A 209 10.60 10.51 -9.06
N SER A 210 10.05 9.64 -9.89
CA SER A 210 9.13 8.58 -9.50
C SER A 210 9.62 7.26 -10.07
N LEU A 211 9.97 6.31 -9.20
CA LEU A 211 10.44 4.99 -9.59
C LEU A 211 9.26 4.08 -9.93
N GLN A 212 9.43 3.16 -10.88
CA GLN A 212 8.42 2.15 -11.18
C GLN A 212 8.34 1.08 -10.08
N GLN A 213 9.47 0.78 -9.43
CA GLN A 213 9.53 -0.16 -8.32
C GLN A 213 9.89 0.57 -7.02
N LYS A 214 9.26 0.16 -5.93
CA LYS A 214 9.58 0.63 -4.59
C LYS A 214 10.96 0.12 -4.18
N LEU A 215 11.76 1.00 -3.60
CA LEU A 215 13.07 0.64 -3.05
C LEU A 215 12.91 -0.12 -1.73
N SER A 216 13.79 -1.07 -1.50
CA SER A 216 13.92 -1.72 -0.21
C SER A 216 14.74 -0.87 0.77
N ASN A 217 14.66 -1.21 2.07
CA ASN A 217 15.33 -0.41 3.10
C ASN A 217 16.85 -0.37 2.93
N ASP A 218 17.44 -1.47 2.45
CA ASP A 218 18.87 -1.64 2.22
C ASP A 218 19.39 -1.04 0.90
N GLU A 219 18.50 -0.53 0.05
CA GLU A 219 18.88 0.08 -1.22
C GLU A 219 19.22 1.56 -1.07
N VAL A 220 20.31 1.96 -1.68
CA VAL A 220 20.72 3.37 -1.84
C VAL A 220 20.27 3.86 -3.20
N LEU A 221 19.76 5.09 -3.24
CA LEU A 221 19.39 5.79 -4.46
C LEU A 221 20.31 6.99 -4.64
N ALA A 222 20.96 7.08 -5.80
CA ALA A 222 21.82 8.19 -6.16
C ALA A 222 21.53 8.70 -7.56
N VAL A 223 21.76 9.98 -7.80
CA VAL A 223 21.48 10.64 -9.07
C VAL A 223 22.59 11.58 -9.50
N ALA A 224 22.72 11.73 -10.82
CA ALA A 224 23.36 12.90 -11.44
C ALA A 224 22.33 13.60 -12.31
N TYR A 225 22.26 14.91 -12.25
CA TYR A 225 21.31 15.68 -13.06
C TYR A 225 21.93 17.00 -13.53
N GLN A 226 21.44 17.47 -14.65
CA GLN A 226 21.75 18.76 -15.24
C GLN A 226 20.47 19.56 -15.38
N TYR A 227 20.53 20.82 -15.08
CA TYR A 227 19.39 21.72 -15.24
C TYR A 227 19.81 23.10 -15.74
N THR A 228 18.84 23.81 -16.31
CA THR A 228 19.03 25.18 -16.81
C THR A 228 18.15 26.17 -16.07
N ILE A 229 18.65 27.38 -15.91
CA ILE A 229 17.91 28.58 -15.52
C ILE A 229 18.26 29.68 -16.48
N GLY A 230 17.34 30.07 -17.36
CA GLY A 230 17.66 30.94 -18.48
C GLY A 230 18.74 30.28 -19.36
N ASP A 231 19.80 30.99 -19.63
CA ASP A 231 20.94 30.55 -20.48
C ASP A 231 22.04 29.83 -19.68
N GLN A 232 21.90 29.72 -18.38
CA GLN A 232 22.90 29.07 -17.51
C GLN A 232 22.60 27.60 -17.33
N VAL A 233 23.68 26.80 -17.43
CA VAL A 233 23.63 25.34 -17.27
C VAL A 233 24.36 24.97 -15.98
N TYR A 234 23.73 24.13 -15.17
CA TYR A 234 24.22 23.67 -13.88
C TYR A 234 24.19 22.14 -13.82
N GLN A 235 25.17 21.56 -13.15
CA GLN A 235 25.29 20.12 -13.02
C GLN A 235 25.51 19.72 -11.55
N VAL A 236 24.80 18.69 -11.12
CA VAL A 236 24.98 18.05 -9.82
C VAL A 236 25.28 16.58 -10.06
N GLY A 237 26.41 16.12 -9.52
CA GLY A 237 26.91 14.77 -9.73
C GLY A 237 27.61 14.59 -11.08
N GLU A 238 28.19 13.43 -11.26
CA GLU A 238 28.97 13.06 -12.44
C GLU A 238 28.21 12.04 -13.27
N PHE A 239 28.11 12.25 -14.58
CA PHE A 239 27.46 11.30 -15.47
C PHE A 239 28.41 10.15 -15.83
N GLY A 240 27.85 8.97 -16.02
CA GLY A 240 28.60 7.76 -16.26
C GLY A 240 29.48 7.77 -17.53
N ASN A 241 29.16 8.65 -18.50
CA ASN A 241 29.85 8.75 -19.78
C ASN A 241 30.63 10.06 -19.96
N ASP A 242 30.71 10.93 -18.94
CA ASP A 242 31.27 12.25 -19.04
C ASP A 242 32.54 12.35 -18.20
N GLY A 243 33.72 12.17 -18.82
CA GLY A 243 35.00 12.61 -18.31
C GLY A 243 35.67 11.77 -17.22
N ILE A 244 34.98 10.85 -16.58
CA ILE A 244 35.57 9.95 -15.59
C ILE A 244 35.62 8.54 -16.14
N ASP A 245 36.83 8.10 -16.49
CA ASP A 245 37.02 6.73 -16.97
C ASP A 245 36.65 5.70 -15.92
N ALA A 246 36.04 4.59 -16.35
CA ALA A 246 35.66 3.51 -15.45
C ALA A 246 36.85 2.83 -14.79
N THR A 247 37.98 2.82 -15.49
CA THR A 247 39.24 2.25 -15.01
C THR A 247 40.43 3.17 -15.38
N VAL A 248 41.39 3.23 -14.50
CA VAL A 248 42.66 3.93 -14.73
C VAL A 248 43.83 2.98 -14.45
N VAL A 249 44.84 3.03 -15.29
CA VAL A 249 46.08 2.30 -15.07
C VAL A 249 47.02 3.17 -14.23
N THR A 250 47.33 2.71 -13.04
CA THR A 250 48.28 3.38 -12.13
C THR A 250 49.62 2.64 -12.15
N GLY A 251 50.68 3.38 -11.90
CA GLY A 251 52.06 2.85 -11.89
C GLY A 251 52.86 3.23 -13.15
N SER A 252 54.11 3.62 -12.92
CA SER A 252 55.00 4.09 -13.96
C SER A 252 55.78 3.00 -14.68
N THR A 253 55.74 1.76 -14.18
CA THR A 253 56.48 0.64 -14.76
C THR A 253 55.55 -0.59 -14.91
N PRO A 254 55.79 -1.46 -15.92
CA PRO A 254 54.94 -2.64 -16.14
C PRO A 254 54.78 -3.57 -14.91
N ALA A 255 55.78 -3.58 -14.02
CA ALA A 255 55.73 -4.40 -12.80
C ALA A 255 54.89 -3.78 -11.66
N THR A 256 54.60 -2.47 -11.75
CA THR A 256 53.80 -1.73 -10.74
C THR A 256 52.46 -1.25 -11.28
N GLN A 257 52.16 -1.55 -12.54
CA GLN A 257 50.88 -1.20 -13.14
C GLN A 257 49.72 -1.98 -12.50
N ALA A 258 48.75 -1.26 -11.96
CA ALA A 258 47.47 -1.80 -11.48
C ALA A 258 46.33 -1.09 -12.19
N VAL A 259 45.28 -1.85 -12.54
CA VAL A 259 44.04 -1.29 -13.06
C VAL A 259 43.12 -1.00 -11.89
N ILE A 260 42.79 0.25 -11.69
CA ILE A 260 41.93 0.71 -10.61
C ILE A 260 40.58 1.12 -11.21
N THR A 261 39.48 0.63 -10.59
CA THR A 261 38.14 1.06 -10.96
C THR A 261 37.80 2.38 -10.27
N GLN A 262 37.43 3.39 -11.06
CA GLN A 262 37.09 4.71 -10.54
C GLN A 262 35.61 4.85 -10.19
N SER A 263 35.33 5.44 -9.04
CA SER A 263 33.98 5.76 -8.56
C SER A 263 33.50 7.10 -9.11
N LEU A 264 32.20 7.16 -9.44
CA LEU A 264 31.52 8.43 -9.72
C LEU A 264 31.05 9.06 -8.41
N ILE A 265 31.05 10.39 -8.37
CA ILE A 265 30.49 11.15 -7.25
C ILE A 265 29.07 11.60 -7.61
N LEU A 266 28.09 11.12 -6.87
CA LEU A 266 26.68 11.36 -7.15
C LEU A 266 25.95 11.96 -5.94
N LYS A 267 24.81 12.61 -6.20
CA LYS A 267 23.87 13.08 -5.18
C LYS A 267 23.09 11.90 -4.60
N MET A 268 23.13 11.74 -3.28
CA MET A 268 22.33 10.75 -2.57
C MET A 268 20.90 11.25 -2.37
N LEU A 269 19.91 10.45 -2.75
CA LEU A 269 18.47 10.72 -2.49
C LEU A 269 17.89 9.80 -1.42
N LYS A 270 18.46 8.61 -1.22
CA LYS A 270 18.09 7.65 -0.16
C LYS A 270 19.34 6.90 0.29
N SER A 271 19.51 6.80 1.60
CA SER A 271 20.54 5.98 2.24
C SER A 271 20.00 4.58 2.60
N ASN A 272 20.91 3.61 2.74
CA ASN A 272 20.62 2.30 3.34
C ASN A 272 20.45 2.37 4.87
N LEU A 273 20.87 3.46 5.49
CA LEU A 273 20.66 3.72 6.91
C LEU A 273 19.49 4.70 7.08
N THR A 274 18.36 4.20 7.56
CA THR A 274 17.19 5.06 7.81
C THR A 274 17.42 5.88 9.07
N ASN A 275 17.64 7.17 8.88
CA ASN A 275 17.68 8.15 9.96
C ASN A 275 16.77 9.34 9.62
N VAL A 276 15.66 9.45 10.34
CA VAL A 276 14.64 10.49 10.10
C VAL A 276 15.14 11.91 10.36
N LYS A 277 16.26 12.07 11.10
CA LYS A 277 16.91 13.36 11.38
C LYS A 277 17.90 13.77 10.31
N ASN A 278 18.25 12.89 9.37
CA ASN A 278 19.13 13.24 8.27
C ASN A 278 18.38 14.08 7.21
N PRO A 279 18.98 15.10 6.65
CA PRO A 279 18.37 15.92 5.59
C PRO A 279 17.86 15.11 4.40
N VAL A 280 18.52 14.00 4.05
CA VAL A 280 18.11 13.10 2.96
C VAL A 280 16.71 12.50 3.17
N TRP A 281 16.28 12.32 4.44
CA TRP A 281 14.93 11.83 4.76
C TRP A 281 13.82 12.74 4.20
N ASN A 282 14.05 14.04 4.17
CA ASN A 282 13.10 15.02 3.68
C ASN A 282 12.97 15.02 2.15
N LEU A 283 13.89 14.37 1.43
CA LEU A 283 13.80 14.26 -0.03
C LEU A 283 12.74 13.25 -0.46
N MET A 284 12.38 12.28 0.38
CA MET A 284 11.28 11.35 0.09
C MET A 284 9.94 12.09 0.13
N MET A 285 9.20 12.02 -0.97
CA MET A 285 7.88 12.62 -1.08
C MET A 285 6.84 11.77 -0.31
N LYS A 286 6.02 12.44 0.50
CA LYS A 286 4.98 11.83 1.33
C LYS A 286 3.59 12.37 1.00
N ASN A 287 3.42 12.88 -0.20
CA ASN A 287 2.21 13.51 -0.73
C ASN A 287 1.68 12.81 -1.98
N ILE A 288 2.15 11.60 -2.28
CA ILE A 288 1.72 10.79 -3.41
C ILE A 288 1.12 9.49 -2.88
N TYR A 289 -0.03 9.10 -3.40
CA TYR A 289 -0.83 7.96 -2.94
C TYR A 289 -1.15 7.01 -4.07
N GLN A 290 -0.79 5.75 -3.95
CA GLN A 290 -1.10 4.72 -4.93
C GLN A 290 -2.55 4.24 -4.76
N ILE A 291 -3.37 4.38 -5.79
CA ILE A 291 -4.72 3.82 -5.83
C ILE A 291 -4.61 2.30 -6.03
N PRO A 292 -5.17 1.48 -5.12
CA PRO A 292 -5.13 0.02 -5.27
C PRO A 292 -5.76 -0.43 -6.59
N GLY A 293 -4.98 -1.10 -7.43
CA GLY A 293 -5.43 -1.58 -8.75
C GLY A 293 -5.70 -0.48 -9.79
N GLY A 294 -5.44 0.78 -9.47
CA GLY A 294 -5.61 1.92 -10.38
C GLY A 294 -4.58 1.89 -11.51
N TYR A 295 -5.06 1.91 -12.75
CA TYR A 295 -4.24 1.97 -13.95
C TYR A 295 -5.03 2.59 -15.10
N GLN A 296 -4.40 3.44 -15.90
CA GLN A 296 -5.02 4.14 -17.04
C GLN A 296 -6.37 4.81 -16.69
N LEU A 297 -6.37 5.61 -15.63
CA LEU A 297 -7.57 6.28 -15.12
C LEU A 297 -8.09 7.32 -16.12
N LYS A 298 -9.42 7.41 -16.25
CA LYS A 298 -10.10 8.43 -17.07
C LYS A 298 -10.84 9.43 -16.18
N LYS A 299 -10.83 10.70 -16.59
CA LYS A 299 -11.45 11.81 -15.84
C LYS A 299 -12.95 11.59 -15.62
N GLU A 300 -13.65 11.12 -16.66
CA GLU A 300 -15.11 10.95 -16.66
C GLU A 300 -15.58 9.97 -15.59
N ASP A 301 -14.80 8.91 -15.41
CA ASP A 301 -15.11 7.77 -14.54
C ASP A 301 -14.43 7.84 -13.16
N PHE A 302 -13.65 8.91 -12.91
CA PHE A 302 -12.92 9.10 -11.66
C PHE A 302 -13.69 10.01 -10.71
N ARG A 303 -13.86 9.58 -9.47
CA ARG A 303 -14.40 10.39 -8.40
C ARG A 303 -13.52 10.22 -7.18
N PHE A 304 -13.19 11.34 -6.56
CA PHE A 304 -12.31 11.39 -5.40
C PHE A 304 -12.78 12.42 -4.40
N ASN A 305 -12.67 12.09 -3.12
CA ASN A 305 -12.96 12.99 -2.02
C ASN A 305 -12.02 12.70 -0.84
N ILE A 306 -11.83 13.67 0.02
CA ILE A 306 -11.10 13.54 1.27
C ILE A 306 -12.10 13.68 2.41
N LEU A 307 -12.08 12.71 3.31
CA LEU A 307 -12.98 12.64 4.46
C LEU A 307 -12.15 12.66 5.75
N TYR A 308 -12.74 13.17 6.81
CA TYR A 308 -12.24 13.02 8.17
C TYR A 308 -13.17 12.06 8.92
N THR A 309 -12.63 10.99 9.48
CA THR A 309 -13.43 9.82 9.93
C THR A 309 -13.94 9.91 11.37
N ASP A 310 -13.57 10.94 12.15
CA ASP A 310 -13.95 11.08 13.56
C ASP A 310 -14.90 12.26 13.80
N PRO A 311 -16.10 12.05 14.34
CA PRO A 311 -16.76 10.80 14.81
C PRO A 311 -17.39 9.98 13.66
N SER A 312 -17.53 10.53 12.47
CA SER A 312 -18.04 9.87 11.29
C SER A 312 -17.42 10.45 10.03
N PRO A 313 -17.34 9.71 8.91
CA PRO A 313 -16.71 10.22 7.69
C PRO A 313 -17.44 11.44 7.12
N LEU A 314 -16.83 12.63 7.27
CA LEU A 314 -17.33 13.90 6.74
C LEU A 314 -16.29 14.52 5.81
N ASN A 315 -16.74 15.21 4.77
CA ASN A 315 -15.86 15.90 3.82
C ASN A 315 -15.44 17.31 4.28
N TYR A 316 -15.66 17.63 5.53
CA TYR A 316 -15.23 18.86 6.19
C TYR A 316 -14.83 18.57 7.63
N ILE A 317 -14.13 19.49 8.27
CA ILE A 317 -13.77 19.41 9.68
C ILE A 317 -14.49 20.50 10.49
N THR A 318 -14.65 20.27 11.79
CA THR A 318 -15.31 21.17 12.73
C THR A 318 -14.34 21.65 13.80
N PRO A 319 -14.49 22.86 14.34
CA PRO A 319 -13.61 23.31 15.43
C PRO A 319 -13.76 22.42 16.66
N VAL A 320 -12.68 22.28 17.42
CA VAL A 320 -12.71 21.59 18.71
C VAL A 320 -13.59 22.36 19.68
N THR A 321 -14.37 21.66 20.49
CA THR A 321 -15.29 22.27 21.47
C THR A 321 -14.58 23.34 22.31
N GLY A 322 -15.14 24.55 22.31
CA GLY A 322 -14.56 25.71 23.01
C GLY A 322 -13.46 26.43 22.23
N SER A 323 -13.28 26.14 20.95
CA SER A 323 -12.39 26.87 20.05
C SER A 323 -13.07 27.18 18.73
N ASP A 324 -12.56 28.18 18.01
CA ASP A 324 -13.02 28.55 16.68
C ASP A 324 -11.90 28.32 15.65
N PHE A 325 -12.28 28.17 14.39
CA PHE A 325 -11.30 28.24 13.30
C PHE A 325 -10.86 29.68 13.05
N PRO A 326 -9.59 29.89 12.63
CA PRO A 326 -9.12 31.22 12.31
C PRO A 326 -10.00 31.90 11.27
N ILE A 327 -10.31 33.17 11.48
CA ILE A 327 -10.97 34.01 10.46
C ILE A 327 -9.90 34.44 9.46
N ASN A 328 -9.83 33.77 8.34
CA ASN A 328 -8.92 34.12 7.27
C ASN A 328 -9.58 35.06 6.25
N PRO A 329 -8.93 36.18 5.91
CA PRO A 329 -9.50 37.17 5.01
C PRO A 329 -9.59 36.70 3.54
N THR A 330 -8.91 35.64 3.19
CA THR A 330 -8.90 35.11 1.82
C THR A 330 -9.74 33.84 1.69
N VAL A 331 -10.51 33.72 0.62
CA VAL A 331 -11.35 32.56 0.31
C VAL A 331 -10.54 31.26 0.27
N ASP A 332 -9.29 31.32 -0.18
CA ASP A 332 -8.40 30.17 -0.33
C ASP A 332 -7.91 29.60 1.00
N ASN A 333 -7.96 30.36 2.09
CA ASN A 333 -7.50 29.94 3.41
C ASN A 333 -8.64 29.59 4.38
N LYS A 334 -9.88 29.68 3.94
CA LYS A 334 -11.04 29.34 4.76
C LYS A 334 -11.06 27.81 5.04
N VAL A 335 -11.22 27.44 6.29
CA VAL A 335 -11.38 26.03 6.73
C VAL A 335 -12.81 25.75 7.18
N ALA A 336 -13.44 26.73 7.85
CA ALA A 336 -14.82 26.59 8.32
C ALA A 336 -15.79 26.34 7.17
N GLU A 337 -16.63 25.30 7.31
CA GLU A 337 -17.65 24.95 6.30
C GLU A 337 -17.10 24.73 4.88
N THR A 338 -15.82 24.34 4.79
CA THR A 338 -15.13 24.19 3.51
C THR A 338 -14.82 22.71 3.27
N PRO A 339 -15.16 22.17 2.08
CA PRO A 339 -14.81 20.81 1.71
C PRO A 339 -13.29 20.55 1.78
N LEU A 340 -12.88 19.37 2.26
CA LEU A 340 -11.46 19.04 2.43
C LEU A 340 -10.68 19.04 1.11
N LEU A 341 -11.30 18.69 -0.01
CA LEU A 341 -10.66 18.84 -1.33
C LEU A 341 -10.13 20.26 -1.55
N LYS A 342 -10.94 21.27 -1.20
CA LYS A 342 -10.57 22.68 -1.31
C LYS A 342 -9.55 23.09 -0.25
N VAL A 343 -9.71 22.62 0.99
CA VAL A 343 -8.73 22.84 2.08
C VAL A 343 -7.34 22.36 1.67
N PHE A 344 -7.26 21.21 1.00
CA PHE A 344 -6.00 20.62 0.54
C PHE A 344 -5.55 21.06 -0.86
N ASN A 345 -6.15 22.13 -1.42
CA ASN A 345 -5.79 22.70 -2.72
C ASN A 345 -5.93 21.73 -3.90
N LEU A 346 -6.95 20.88 -3.92
CA LEU A 346 -7.24 19.92 -4.99
C LEU A 346 -8.58 20.23 -5.71
N ASP A 347 -9.15 21.40 -5.46
CA ASP A 347 -10.37 21.94 -6.07
C ASP A 347 -10.20 23.45 -6.26
N LYS A 348 -9.56 23.85 -7.35
CA LYS A 348 -9.29 25.23 -7.75
C LYS A 348 -9.70 25.53 -9.20
N LEU A 349 -10.03 24.48 -9.93
CA LEU A 349 -10.36 24.56 -11.35
C LEU A 349 -11.84 24.23 -11.56
N ASN A 350 -12.34 24.58 -12.74
CA ASN A 350 -13.63 24.11 -13.21
C ASN A 350 -13.48 22.80 -14.00
N TYR A 351 -14.60 22.24 -14.43
CA TYR A 351 -14.60 21.00 -15.22
C TYR A 351 -13.69 21.04 -16.47
N ASN A 352 -13.51 22.22 -17.08
CA ASN A 352 -12.66 22.43 -18.23
C ASN A 352 -11.18 22.64 -17.88
N ASN A 353 -10.82 22.54 -16.59
CA ASN A 353 -9.50 22.83 -16.03
C ASN A 353 -9.08 24.31 -16.12
N ASP A 354 -10.02 25.26 -16.19
CA ASP A 354 -9.73 26.68 -16.06
C ASP A 354 -9.77 27.09 -14.58
N PRO A 355 -8.91 28.02 -14.15
CA PRO A 355 -8.93 28.53 -12.78
C PRO A 355 -10.29 29.13 -12.41
N GLN A 356 -10.88 28.67 -11.32
CA GLN A 356 -12.15 29.13 -10.80
C GLN A 356 -12.04 29.49 -9.32
N VAL A 357 -12.36 30.73 -8.99
CA VAL A 357 -12.38 31.14 -7.58
C VAL A 357 -13.39 30.29 -6.81
N GLY A 358 -12.93 29.56 -5.83
CA GLY A 358 -13.78 28.70 -5.02
C GLY A 358 -13.93 27.26 -5.52
N GLY A 359 -13.33 26.92 -6.67
CA GLY A 359 -13.44 25.57 -7.25
C GLY A 359 -14.85 25.24 -7.75
N ASP A 360 -15.06 24.03 -8.22
CA ASP A 360 -16.37 23.52 -8.68
C ASP A 360 -16.94 22.41 -7.77
N GLY A 361 -16.24 22.08 -6.69
CA GLY A 361 -16.62 21.04 -5.72
C GLY A 361 -16.15 19.64 -6.08
N PHE A 362 -15.42 19.49 -7.18
CA PHE A 362 -14.88 18.23 -7.64
C PHE A 362 -13.35 18.24 -7.60
N PHE A 363 -12.78 17.05 -7.65
CA PHE A 363 -11.32 16.87 -7.72
C PHE A 363 -10.80 17.34 -9.08
N ASP A 364 -9.79 18.19 -9.06
CA ASP A 364 -9.10 18.67 -10.25
C ASP A 364 -8.26 17.56 -10.88
N PHE A 365 -8.83 16.86 -11.86
CA PHE A 365 -8.14 15.77 -12.55
C PHE A 365 -7.15 16.34 -13.58
N MET A 366 -5.92 16.60 -13.14
CA MET A 366 -4.83 17.15 -13.97
C MET A 366 -3.68 16.15 -14.08
N PRO A 367 -3.56 15.42 -15.22
CA PRO A 367 -2.46 14.47 -15.41
C PRO A 367 -1.09 15.14 -15.25
N GLY A 368 -0.22 14.51 -14.46
CA GLY A 368 1.11 15.00 -14.15
C GLY A 368 1.20 16.02 -13.01
N LEU A 369 0.09 16.59 -12.53
CA LEU A 369 0.06 17.57 -11.43
C LEU A 369 -0.69 17.07 -10.20
N THR A 370 -1.96 16.68 -10.37
CA THR A 370 -2.80 16.17 -9.26
C THR A 370 -3.00 14.67 -9.33
N ILE A 371 -2.74 14.08 -10.48
CA ILE A 371 -2.89 12.65 -10.71
C ILE A 371 -1.87 12.13 -11.74
N ASP A 372 -1.26 11.00 -11.46
CA ASP A 372 -0.63 10.16 -12.45
C ASP A 372 -1.67 9.14 -12.93
N ALA A 373 -2.38 9.51 -13.99
CA ALA A 373 -3.49 8.72 -14.50
C ALA A 373 -3.04 7.36 -15.05
N GLN A 374 -1.82 7.28 -15.57
CA GLN A 374 -1.30 6.06 -16.16
C GLN A 374 -0.98 5.01 -15.09
N ASN A 375 -0.38 5.41 -13.98
CA ASN A 375 0.01 4.51 -12.90
C ASN A 375 -0.99 4.52 -11.72
N GLY A 376 -2.06 5.30 -11.80
CA GLY A 376 -3.12 5.37 -10.79
C GLY A 376 -2.64 5.96 -9.46
N ARG A 377 -2.00 7.13 -9.48
CA ARG A 377 -1.52 7.80 -8.26
C ARG A 377 -2.12 9.19 -8.11
N ILE A 378 -2.60 9.48 -6.91
CA ILE A 378 -3.04 10.82 -6.52
C ILE A 378 -1.81 11.60 -6.05
N ILE A 379 -1.64 12.83 -6.51
CA ILE A 379 -0.53 13.72 -6.19
C ILE A 379 -1.10 14.98 -5.55
N PHE A 380 -0.67 15.29 -4.32
CA PHE A 380 -1.03 16.57 -3.71
C PHE A 380 -0.08 17.66 -4.23
N THR A 381 -0.64 18.84 -4.45
CA THR A 381 0.08 20.03 -4.95
C THR A 381 0.91 20.73 -3.88
N VAL A 382 0.98 20.15 -2.68
CA VAL A 382 1.78 20.61 -1.55
C VAL A 382 2.56 19.44 -0.95
N LYS A 383 3.76 19.71 -0.43
CA LYS A 383 4.67 18.68 0.09
C LYS A 383 4.19 18.01 1.38
N GLU A 384 3.49 18.75 2.26
CA GLU A 384 3.01 18.26 3.55
C GLU A 384 1.52 18.65 3.76
N PRO A 385 0.57 18.03 3.02
CA PRO A 385 -0.85 18.42 3.09
C PRO A 385 -1.44 18.27 4.49
N PHE A 386 -1.25 17.14 5.16
CA PHE A 386 -1.80 16.88 6.51
C PHE A 386 -0.91 17.44 7.64
N GLY A 387 0.21 18.04 7.30
CA GLY A 387 1.18 18.65 8.22
C GLY A 387 1.20 20.17 8.10
N GLU A 388 2.24 20.69 7.44
CA GLU A 388 2.53 22.13 7.35
C GLU A 388 1.41 22.96 6.72
N LEU A 389 0.76 22.45 5.65
CA LEU A 389 -0.37 23.14 5.03
C LEU A 389 -1.51 23.29 6.02
N LEU A 390 -1.95 22.19 6.63
CA LEU A 390 -3.08 22.21 7.56
C LEU A 390 -2.75 23.04 8.81
N PHE A 391 -1.52 22.95 9.30
CA PHE A 391 -1.04 23.81 10.38
C PHE A 391 -1.19 25.29 10.01
N SER A 392 -0.73 25.71 8.85
CA SER A 392 -0.79 27.11 8.40
C SER A 392 -2.23 27.63 8.25
N LYS A 393 -3.14 26.78 7.75
CA LYS A 393 -4.56 27.13 7.63
C LYS A 393 -5.30 27.19 8.95
N LEU A 394 -4.84 26.47 9.97
CA LEU A 394 -5.39 26.47 11.33
C LEU A 394 -4.68 27.44 12.28
N LYS A 395 -3.65 28.14 11.83
CA LYS A 395 -2.89 29.09 12.64
C LYS A 395 -3.69 30.37 12.90
N ASN A 396 -3.78 30.79 14.14
CA ASN A 396 -4.41 32.05 14.51
C ASN A 396 -3.57 33.23 14.04
N THR A 397 -4.22 34.26 13.52
CA THR A 397 -3.54 35.47 13.04
C THR A 397 -2.79 36.14 14.20
N GLY A 398 -1.49 36.40 14.02
CA GLY A 398 -0.65 37.09 15.01
C GLY A 398 -0.21 36.20 16.19
N SER A 399 -0.51 34.88 16.16
CA SER A 399 -0.09 33.98 17.22
C SER A 399 1.38 33.57 17.12
N ALA A 400 1.97 33.16 18.25
CA ALA A 400 3.33 32.63 18.35
C ALA A 400 3.43 31.12 17.99
N GLU A 401 2.35 30.53 17.46
CA GLU A 401 2.31 29.12 17.06
C GLU A 401 3.39 28.81 16.02
N SER A 402 4.12 27.72 16.22
CA SER A 402 5.20 27.26 15.34
C SER A 402 4.98 25.79 14.95
N TYR A 403 5.12 25.47 13.66
CA TYR A 403 4.98 24.09 13.15
C TYR A 403 5.94 23.12 13.84
N ASN A 404 7.13 23.60 14.20
CA ASN A 404 8.17 22.79 14.80
C ASN A 404 8.04 22.62 16.32
N SER A 405 7.14 23.38 16.97
CA SER A 405 6.89 23.30 18.41
C SER A 405 5.45 22.87 18.67
N VAL A 406 5.24 21.56 18.87
CA VAL A 406 3.89 20.98 19.10
C VAL A 406 3.22 21.57 20.33
N ASP A 407 4.00 21.97 21.35
CA ASP A 407 3.46 22.60 22.56
C ASP A 407 2.80 23.95 22.27
N SER A 408 3.26 24.66 21.23
CA SER A 408 2.66 25.94 20.81
C SER A 408 1.35 25.80 20.05
N TYR A 409 0.93 24.58 19.71
CA TYR A 409 -0.25 24.34 18.89
C TYR A 409 -1.54 24.72 19.61
N ASN A 410 -2.46 25.36 18.89
CA ASN A 410 -3.81 25.55 19.36
C ASN A 410 -4.62 24.23 19.35
N PRO A 411 -5.81 24.16 20.00
CA PRO A 411 -6.59 22.93 20.08
C PRO A 411 -6.93 22.29 18.74
N ASN A 412 -7.22 23.10 17.72
CA ASN A 412 -7.53 22.61 16.36
C ASN A 412 -6.30 22.01 15.70
N GLN A 413 -5.15 22.68 15.80
CA GLN A 413 -3.88 22.14 15.31
C GLN A 413 -3.51 20.84 16.04
N LYS A 414 -3.67 20.80 17.37
CA LYS A 414 -3.44 19.57 18.15
C LYS A 414 -4.34 18.41 17.70
N LYS A 415 -5.56 18.66 17.29
CA LYS A 415 -6.47 17.61 16.77
C LYS A 415 -6.13 17.17 15.36
N TYR A 416 -5.96 18.11 14.43
CA TYR A 416 -5.99 17.83 12.99
C TYR A 416 -4.62 17.70 12.33
N VAL A 417 -3.57 18.33 12.87
CA VAL A 417 -2.25 18.32 12.24
C VAL A 417 -1.53 17.00 12.51
N PHE A 418 -1.15 16.30 11.47
CA PHE A 418 -0.41 15.03 11.56
C PHE A 418 1.06 15.24 11.19
N ARG A 419 1.81 15.94 12.07
CA ARG A 419 3.22 16.27 11.87
C ARG A 419 4.12 15.03 11.85
N ASN A 420 3.86 14.06 12.75
CA ASN A 420 4.68 12.85 12.91
C ASN A 420 4.75 12.00 11.63
N MET A 421 3.73 12.05 10.78
CA MET A 421 3.74 11.42 9.46
C MET A 421 4.94 11.85 8.61
N TYR A 422 5.40 13.09 8.74
CA TYR A 422 6.50 13.65 7.95
C TYR A 422 7.86 13.55 8.64
N ARG A 423 7.88 13.46 9.97
CA ARG A 423 9.09 13.48 10.80
C ARG A 423 9.55 12.11 11.27
N ASN A 424 8.71 11.09 11.14
CA ASN A 424 8.98 9.72 11.55
C ASN A 424 8.79 8.73 10.40
N THR A 425 9.17 7.47 10.62
CA THR A 425 8.82 6.37 9.72
C THR A 425 7.31 6.12 9.76
N GLN A 426 6.76 5.49 8.72
CA GLN A 426 5.33 5.10 8.71
C GLN A 426 4.97 4.25 9.93
N SER A 427 5.83 3.30 10.31
CA SER A 427 5.59 2.43 11.47
C SER A 427 5.55 3.19 12.78
N ALA A 428 6.43 4.18 12.97
CA ALA A 428 6.42 5.02 14.16
C ALA A 428 5.21 5.98 14.17
N ALA A 429 4.87 6.56 13.01
CA ALA A 429 3.71 7.45 12.90
C ALA A 429 2.36 6.71 13.08
N LEU A 430 2.32 5.39 12.85
CA LEU A 430 1.12 4.57 13.08
C LEU A 430 0.73 4.51 14.56
N GLN A 431 1.69 4.71 15.48
CA GLN A 431 1.41 4.78 16.91
C GLN A 431 0.50 5.96 17.27
N ASP A 432 0.52 7.03 16.47
CA ASP A 432 -0.39 8.18 16.59
C ASP A 432 -1.74 7.91 15.89
N SER A 433 -2.42 6.83 16.23
CA SER A 433 -3.67 6.40 15.59
C SER A 433 -4.77 7.47 15.60
N ASP A 434 -4.76 8.34 16.60
CA ASP A 434 -5.69 9.47 16.73
C ASP A 434 -5.50 10.54 15.66
N LYS A 435 -4.34 10.58 15.01
CA LYS A 435 -4.01 11.50 13.93
C LYS A 435 -4.32 10.94 12.55
N ASN A 436 -4.26 9.62 12.38
CA ASN A 436 -4.52 8.97 11.10
C ASN A 436 -6.03 8.83 10.82
N LYS A 437 -6.74 9.96 10.75
CA LYS A 437 -8.20 10.03 10.54
C LYS A 437 -8.61 10.60 9.19
N PHE A 438 -7.67 11.12 8.41
CA PHE A 438 -7.96 11.55 7.04
C PHE A 438 -8.00 10.35 6.12
N LEU A 439 -9.10 10.23 5.38
CA LEU A 439 -9.41 9.13 4.47
C LEU A 439 -9.59 9.66 3.06
N LEU A 440 -8.77 9.17 2.16
CA LEU A 440 -8.84 9.41 0.73
C LEU A 440 -9.78 8.35 0.13
N ARG A 441 -10.99 8.74 -0.21
CA ARG A 441 -12.03 7.85 -0.73
C ARG A 441 -12.38 8.20 -2.15
N GLY A 442 -12.47 7.20 -2.98
CA GLY A 442 -12.89 7.42 -4.35
C GLY A 442 -13.39 6.19 -5.05
N LYS A 443 -13.79 6.39 -6.28
CA LYS A 443 -14.12 5.33 -7.22
C LYS A 443 -13.55 5.64 -8.59
N TYR A 444 -13.16 4.61 -9.30
CA TYR A 444 -12.65 4.73 -10.65
C TYR A 444 -13.13 3.58 -11.51
N LYS A 445 -13.11 3.80 -12.81
CA LYS A 445 -13.34 2.77 -13.79
C LYS A 445 -12.00 2.50 -14.49
N SER A 446 -11.57 1.27 -14.44
CA SER A 446 -10.37 0.84 -15.15
C SER A 446 -10.70 0.73 -16.64
N SER A 447 -10.06 1.53 -17.49
CA SER A 447 -10.20 1.40 -18.94
C SER A 447 -9.40 0.17 -19.37
N THR A 448 -10.08 -0.89 -19.70
CA THR A 448 -9.44 -2.12 -20.16
C THR A 448 -9.60 -2.25 -21.67
N GLY A 449 -8.63 -1.77 -22.42
CA GLY A 449 -8.43 -2.22 -23.80
C GLY A 449 -8.28 -3.75 -23.90
N ASP A 450 -7.88 -4.39 -22.78
CA ASP A 450 -7.65 -5.84 -22.67
C ASP A 450 -8.79 -6.62 -21.99
N GLY A 451 -9.98 -6.02 -21.80
CA GLY A 451 -11.16 -6.65 -21.15
C GLY A 451 -11.25 -6.45 -19.63
N ILE A 452 -12.36 -6.87 -19.05
CA ILE A 452 -12.73 -6.75 -17.62
C ILE A 452 -11.87 -7.73 -16.81
N PRO A 453 -11.00 -7.28 -15.88
CA PRO A 453 -10.23 -8.19 -15.05
C PRO A 453 -11.14 -8.85 -14.02
N ILE A 454 -11.16 -10.17 -13.97
CA ILE A 454 -12.01 -10.94 -13.06
C ILE A 454 -11.32 -11.30 -11.73
N GLY A 455 -10.10 -10.79 -11.53
CA GLY A 455 -9.36 -10.95 -10.26
C GLY A 455 -9.01 -12.41 -9.92
N ALA A 456 -8.79 -13.23 -10.94
CA ALA A 456 -8.33 -14.60 -10.86
C ALA A 456 -7.47 -14.94 -12.08
N PHE A 457 -6.47 -15.81 -11.91
CA PHE A 457 -5.60 -16.31 -12.97
C PHE A 457 -5.83 -17.80 -13.14
N ASN A 458 -5.58 -18.32 -14.36
CA ASN A 458 -5.77 -19.74 -14.68
C ASN A 458 -7.17 -20.25 -14.32
N VAL A 459 -8.18 -19.48 -14.67
CA VAL A 459 -9.59 -19.80 -14.41
C VAL A 459 -10.00 -21.03 -15.24
N PRO A 460 -10.76 -21.97 -14.70
CA PRO A 460 -11.21 -23.12 -15.46
C PRO A 460 -12.03 -22.72 -16.69
N GLN A 461 -11.72 -23.32 -17.83
CA GLN A 461 -12.43 -23.05 -19.08
C GLN A 461 -13.92 -23.35 -18.96
N GLY A 462 -14.78 -22.44 -19.40
CA GLY A 462 -16.24 -22.57 -19.30
C GLY A 462 -16.83 -22.25 -17.94
N SER A 463 -16.02 -21.82 -16.94
CA SER A 463 -16.51 -21.45 -15.60
C SER A 463 -16.97 -20.00 -15.47
N VAL A 464 -16.66 -19.16 -16.46
CA VAL A 464 -17.06 -17.75 -16.47
C VAL A 464 -18.42 -17.60 -17.12
N LYS A 465 -19.34 -16.94 -16.43
CA LYS A 465 -20.67 -16.58 -16.96
C LYS A 465 -20.85 -15.07 -16.88
N VAL A 466 -21.32 -14.51 -17.97
CA VAL A 466 -21.56 -13.07 -18.09
C VAL A 466 -23.04 -12.83 -18.33
N SER A 467 -23.62 -11.88 -17.60
CA SER A 467 -25.00 -11.42 -17.79
C SER A 467 -25.07 -9.90 -17.84
N ALA A 468 -25.98 -9.35 -18.62
CA ALA A 468 -26.27 -7.93 -18.72
C ALA A 468 -27.77 -7.69 -18.67
N ALA A 469 -28.23 -6.81 -17.79
CA ALA A 469 -29.65 -6.52 -17.59
C ALA A 469 -30.54 -7.77 -17.41
N GLY A 470 -30.02 -8.79 -16.75
CA GLY A 470 -30.74 -10.06 -16.53
C GLY A 470 -30.69 -11.05 -17.71
N ARG A 471 -30.08 -10.66 -18.86
CA ARG A 471 -29.84 -11.56 -19.99
C ARG A 471 -28.48 -12.25 -19.83
N VAL A 472 -28.43 -13.57 -19.92
CA VAL A 472 -27.17 -14.32 -19.98
C VAL A 472 -26.56 -14.16 -21.36
N LEU A 473 -25.30 -13.73 -21.42
CA LEU A 473 -24.54 -13.54 -22.65
C LEU A 473 -23.89 -14.86 -23.09
N VAL A 474 -23.58 -14.96 -24.39
CA VAL A 474 -23.00 -16.15 -25.00
C VAL A 474 -21.51 -15.95 -25.27
N GLU A 475 -20.67 -16.83 -24.72
CA GLU A 475 -19.23 -16.82 -25.00
C GLU A 475 -18.94 -17.08 -26.47
N GLY A 476 -17.99 -16.31 -27.05
CA GLY A 476 -17.64 -16.38 -28.48
C GLY A 476 -18.53 -15.53 -29.38
N VAL A 477 -19.68 -15.01 -28.88
CA VAL A 477 -20.60 -14.14 -29.63
C VAL A 477 -20.69 -12.78 -28.96
N ASP A 478 -21.14 -12.72 -27.71
CA ASP A 478 -21.34 -11.48 -26.95
C ASP A 478 -20.07 -11.09 -26.17
N TYR A 479 -19.27 -12.07 -25.76
CA TYR A 479 -18.02 -11.87 -25.02
C TYR A 479 -17.00 -12.98 -25.30
N SER A 480 -15.73 -12.69 -24.99
CA SER A 480 -14.64 -13.69 -24.99
C SER A 480 -13.92 -13.69 -23.63
N VAL A 481 -13.33 -14.82 -23.28
CA VAL A 481 -12.61 -14.98 -22.00
C VAL A 481 -11.16 -15.37 -22.26
N ASN A 482 -10.25 -14.59 -21.69
CA ASN A 482 -8.86 -15.03 -21.55
C ASN A 482 -8.72 -15.74 -20.19
N TYR A 483 -8.84 -17.05 -20.18
CA TYR A 483 -8.81 -17.88 -18.98
C TYR A 483 -7.47 -17.88 -18.27
N GLN A 484 -6.35 -17.66 -18.97
CA GLN A 484 -5.01 -17.61 -18.38
C GLN A 484 -4.79 -16.29 -17.62
N LEU A 485 -5.15 -15.18 -18.24
CA LEU A 485 -5.00 -13.85 -17.64
C LEU A 485 -6.18 -13.46 -16.77
N GLY A 486 -7.25 -14.25 -16.75
CA GLY A 486 -8.46 -13.95 -16.00
C GLY A 486 -9.11 -12.65 -16.44
N ARG A 487 -9.41 -12.52 -17.75
CA ARG A 487 -10.04 -11.33 -18.33
C ARG A 487 -11.21 -11.69 -19.21
N VAL A 488 -12.27 -10.89 -19.14
CA VAL A 488 -13.46 -11.01 -20.01
C VAL A 488 -13.51 -9.78 -20.91
N GLN A 489 -13.52 -9.99 -22.21
CA GLN A 489 -13.68 -8.96 -23.21
C GLN A 489 -15.09 -9.02 -23.78
N ILE A 490 -15.84 -7.92 -23.69
CA ILE A 490 -17.15 -7.79 -24.32
C ILE A 490 -16.94 -7.55 -25.81
N LEU A 491 -17.56 -8.34 -26.65
CA LEU A 491 -17.48 -8.25 -28.11
C LEU A 491 -18.63 -7.43 -28.70
N ASP A 492 -19.79 -7.40 -28.03
CA ASP A 492 -20.96 -6.63 -28.47
C ASP A 492 -20.72 -5.12 -28.31
N PRO A 493 -20.63 -4.32 -29.40
CA PRO A 493 -20.39 -2.89 -29.33
C PRO A 493 -21.53 -2.12 -28.62
N SER A 494 -22.74 -2.64 -28.65
CA SER A 494 -23.90 -1.98 -28.00
C SER A 494 -23.79 -2.06 -26.48
N LEU A 495 -23.30 -3.18 -25.96
CA LEU A 495 -23.04 -3.38 -24.53
C LEU A 495 -21.81 -2.56 -24.07
N GLN A 496 -20.78 -2.43 -24.92
CA GLN A 496 -19.61 -1.58 -24.59
C GLN A 496 -19.98 -0.09 -24.50
N ALA A 497 -20.86 0.37 -25.35
CA ALA A 497 -21.29 1.77 -25.41
C ALA A 497 -22.39 2.10 -24.38
N SER A 498 -23.06 1.09 -23.82
CA SER A 498 -24.12 1.28 -22.85
C SER A 498 -23.59 1.33 -21.42
N ASN A 499 -24.26 2.05 -20.53
CA ASN A 499 -24.01 2.01 -19.09
C ASN A 499 -24.75 0.85 -18.41
N THR A 500 -25.12 -0.19 -19.17
CA THR A 500 -25.82 -1.36 -18.63
C THR A 500 -24.87 -2.14 -17.71
N PRO A 501 -25.27 -2.45 -16.46
CA PRO A 501 -24.45 -3.27 -15.58
C PRO A 501 -24.24 -4.67 -16.16
N ILE A 502 -22.98 -5.05 -16.27
CA ILE A 502 -22.55 -6.37 -16.72
C ILE A 502 -22.09 -7.15 -15.49
N GLU A 503 -22.75 -8.21 -15.18
CA GLU A 503 -22.38 -9.08 -14.09
C GLU A 503 -21.55 -10.25 -14.61
N VAL A 504 -20.33 -10.38 -14.09
CA VAL A 504 -19.44 -11.48 -14.40
C VAL A 504 -19.33 -12.39 -13.18
N SER A 505 -19.74 -13.62 -13.31
CA SER A 505 -19.54 -14.65 -12.29
C SER A 505 -18.52 -15.68 -12.77
N LEU A 506 -17.61 -16.05 -11.88
CA LEU A 506 -16.52 -16.98 -12.17
C LEU A 506 -16.32 -17.96 -11.02
N GLU A 507 -15.76 -19.11 -11.34
CA GLU A 507 -15.26 -20.06 -10.36
C GLU A 507 -13.72 -19.91 -10.25
N ASN A 508 -13.26 -19.61 -9.06
CA ASN A 508 -11.85 -19.44 -8.79
C ASN A 508 -11.27 -20.69 -8.13
N ASN A 509 -10.33 -21.35 -8.79
CA ASN A 509 -9.51 -22.41 -8.20
C ASN A 509 -8.32 -21.76 -7.50
N SER A 510 -8.51 -21.28 -6.28
CA SER A 510 -7.38 -20.78 -5.50
C SER A 510 -6.59 -21.96 -4.93
N ILE A 511 -5.30 -22.02 -5.28
CA ILE A 511 -4.38 -23.07 -4.82
C ILE A 511 -3.99 -22.86 -3.35
N PHE A 512 -4.15 -21.63 -2.83
CA PHE A 512 -3.77 -21.27 -1.46
C PHE A 512 -4.95 -20.65 -0.71
N GLY A 513 -5.24 -21.17 0.48
CA GLY A 513 -6.10 -20.52 1.47
C GLY A 513 -7.59 -20.87 1.43
N GLN A 514 -8.02 -21.95 0.79
CA GLN A 514 -9.44 -22.35 0.81
C GLN A 514 -9.71 -23.54 1.74
N GLN A 515 -10.78 -23.40 2.52
CA GLN A 515 -11.34 -24.53 3.28
C GLN A 515 -11.94 -25.52 2.29
N THR A 516 -11.47 -26.76 2.33
CA THR A 516 -12.04 -27.83 1.50
C THR A 516 -13.37 -28.28 2.12
N ARG A 517 -14.46 -28.15 1.36
CA ARG A 517 -15.79 -28.62 1.74
C ARG A 517 -16.08 -29.97 1.09
N ARG A 518 -16.46 -30.96 1.90
CA ARG A 518 -16.86 -32.28 1.44
C ARG A 518 -18.32 -32.51 1.75
N PHE A 519 -19.04 -33.00 0.75
CA PHE A 519 -20.43 -33.39 0.84
C PHE A 519 -20.56 -34.89 0.61
N MET A 520 -21.28 -35.56 1.47
CA MET A 520 -21.64 -36.95 1.34
C MET A 520 -23.17 -37.08 1.54
N GLY A 521 -23.83 -37.76 0.64
CA GLY A 521 -25.27 -37.96 0.72
C GLY A 521 -25.67 -39.38 0.32
N VAL A 522 -26.62 -39.94 1.04
CA VAL A 522 -27.25 -41.20 0.69
C VAL A 522 -28.77 -40.99 0.76
N ASN A 523 -29.45 -41.33 -0.31
CA ASN A 523 -30.91 -41.31 -0.37
C ASN A 523 -31.39 -42.73 -0.75
N VAL A 524 -32.30 -43.26 0.05
CA VAL A 524 -32.96 -44.57 -0.18
C VAL A 524 -34.42 -44.31 -0.41
N GLU A 525 -34.90 -44.69 -1.56
CA GLU A 525 -36.34 -44.64 -1.89
C GLU A 525 -36.88 -46.06 -2.07
N HIS A 526 -37.96 -46.37 -1.41
CA HIS A 526 -38.64 -47.66 -1.52
C HIS A 526 -40.09 -47.46 -1.99
N LYS A 527 -40.42 -48.08 -3.15
CA LYS A 527 -41.81 -48.16 -3.64
C LYS A 527 -42.52 -49.29 -2.94
N VAL A 528 -43.30 -48.97 -1.91
CA VAL A 528 -44.13 -49.97 -1.23
C VAL A 528 -45.21 -50.48 -2.19
N SER A 529 -45.86 -49.55 -2.92
CA SER A 529 -46.81 -49.82 -4.00
C SER A 529 -46.68 -48.71 -5.06
N ASP A 530 -47.42 -48.86 -6.18
CA ASP A 530 -47.47 -47.80 -7.20
C ASP A 530 -48.08 -46.49 -6.69
N LYS A 531 -48.78 -46.55 -5.57
CA LYS A 531 -49.45 -45.43 -4.92
C LYS A 531 -48.73 -44.92 -3.69
N PHE A 532 -47.68 -45.60 -3.20
CA PHE A 532 -47.02 -45.28 -1.95
C PHE A 532 -45.50 -45.44 -2.05
N LEU A 533 -44.81 -44.31 -1.82
CA LEU A 533 -43.36 -44.21 -1.82
C LEU A 533 -42.91 -43.70 -0.45
N VAL A 534 -41.86 -44.31 0.08
CA VAL A 534 -41.16 -43.88 1.31
C VAL A 534 -39.70 -43.68 0.98
N GLY A 535 -39.15 -42.59 1.45
CA GLY A 535 -37.73 -42.27 1.29
C GLY A 535 -37.05 -41.90 2.59
N ALA A 536 -35.76 -42.17 2.68
CA ALA A 536 -34.91 -41.73 3.77
C ALA A 536 -33.62 -41.11 3.19
N THR A 537 -33.25 -39.97 3.71
CA THR A 537 -32.07 -39.20 3.23
C THR A 537 -31.13 -38.93 4.39
N PHE A 538 -29.86 -39.18 4.15
CA PHE A 538 -28.76 -38.75 5.02
C PHE A 538 -27.82 -37.86 4.22
N LEU A 539 -27.54 -36.67 4.74
CA LEU A 539 -26.55 -35.71 4.16
C LEU A 539 -25.55 -35.35 5.22
N LYS A 540 -24.29 -35.27 4.83
CA LYS A 540 -23.20 -34.81 5.68
C LYS A 540 -22.34 -33.79 4.93
N MET A 541 -22.08 -32.65 5.56
CA MET A 541 -21.13 -31.64 5.08
C MET A 541 -20.03 -31.51 6.11
N THR A 542 -18.78 -31.62 5.65
CA THR A 542 -17.61 -31.49 6.50
C THR A 542 -16.65 -30.51 5.85
N GLU A 543 -16.22 -29.50 6.60
CA GLU A 543 -15.15 -28.59 6.23
C GLU A 543 -13.86 -29.03 6.90
N ARG A 544 -12.74 -28.94 6.17
CA ARG A 544 -11.43 -29.13 6.75
C ARG A 544 -10.89 -27.77 7.17
N PRO A 545 -10.63 -27.52 8.45
CA PRO A 545 -10.07 -26.25 8.89
C PRO A 545 -8.67 -26.04 8.29
N PHE A 546 -8.38 -24.82 7.93
CA PHE A 546 -7.06 -24.42 7.40
C PHE A 546 -6.04 -24.22 8.53
N THR A 547 -6.52 -23.76 9.68
CA THR A 547 -5.73 -23.58 10.92
C THR A 547 -6.42 -24.31 12.06
N GLN A 548 -5.69 -24.66 13.11
CA GLN A 548 -6.25 -25.24 14.33
C GLN A 548 -7.04 -24.22 15.17
N LYS A 549 -6.98 -22.95 14.80
CA LYS A 549 -7.68 -21.86 15.48
C LYS A 549 -8.78 -21.33 14.58
N SER A 550 -10.01 -21.43 15.01
CA SER A 550 -11.16 -20.85 14.31
C SER A 550 -11.49 -19.48 14.88
N SER A 551 -11.46 -18.44 14.03
CA SER A 551 -11.87 -17.11 14.40
C SER A 551 -13.40 -16.98 14.41
N PHE A 552 -13.92 -16.07 15.23
CA PHE A 552 -15.37 -15.81 15.31
C PHE A 552 -15.93 -15.44 13.93
N GLY A 553 -17.02 -16.12 13.52
CA GLY A 553 -17.66 -15.92 12.22
C GLY A 553 -17.02 -16.69 11.04
N GLN A 554 -15.94 -17.44 11.27
CA GLN A 554 -15.27 -18.29 10.27
C GLN A 554 -15.14 -19.73 10.72
N GLU A 555 -16.06 -20.19 11.57
CA GLU A 555 -16.06 -21.52 12.13
C GLU A 555 -16.25 -22.59 11.04
N SER A 556 -15.44 -23.63 11.11
CA SER A 556 -15.59 -24.79 10.23
C SER A 556 -16.75 -25.64 10.66
N VAL A 557 -17.55 -26.15 9.72
CA VAL A 557 -18.77 -26.93 10.01
C VAL A 557 -18.60 -28.42 9.70
N ASN A 558 -19.29 -29.25 10.49
CA ASN A 558 -19.39 -30.70 10.31
C ASN A 558 -20.83 -31.15 10.53
N ASN A 559 -21.75 -30.64 9.72
CA ASN A 559 -23.16 -30.80 9.89
C ASN A 559 -23.68 -32.11 9.29
N SER A 560 -24.65 -32.71 9.95
CA SER A 560 -25.36 -33.88 9.45
C SER A 560 -26.88 -33.63 9.43
N ILE A 561 -27.54 -34.05 8.36
CA ILE A 561 -28.99 -33.93 8.18
C ILE A 561 -29.56 -35.36 7.96
N PHE A 562 -30.59 -35.68 8.69
CA PHE A 562 -31.40 -36.90 8.53
C PHE A 562 -32.81 -36.50 8.15
N GLY A 563 -33.33 -37.08 7.09
CA GLY A 563 -34.67 -36.80 6.63
C GLY A 563 -35.42 -38.08 6.26
N VAL A 564 -36.72 -38.05 6.46
CA VAL A 564 -37.66 -39.08 5.97
C VAL A 564 -38.74 -38.38 5.19
N ASN A 565 -39.03 -38.90 4.02
CA ASN A 565 -40.10 -38.38 3.16
C ASN A 565 -41.05 -39.49 2.71
N THR A 566 -42.28 -39.12 2.50
CA THR A 566 -43.32 -40.04 2.03
C THR A 566 -44.22 -39.37 1.01
N ALA A 567 -44.65 -40.12 0.03
CA ALA A 567 -45.63 -39.68 -0.95
C ALA A 567 -46.64 -40.78 -1.18
N PHE A 568 -47.90 -40.44 -0.95
CA PHE A 568 -49.05 -41.32 -1.18
C PHE A 568 -50.00 -40.62 -2.15
N SER A 569 -50.43 -41.34 -3.18
CA SER A 569 -51.43 -40.84 -4.13
C SER A 569 -52.40 -41.96 -4.51
N THR A 570 -53.65 -41.71 -4.33
CA THR A 570 -54.69 -42.68 -4.66
C THR A 570 -55.93 -42.00 -5.20
N GLU A 571 -56.65 -42.73 -6.04
CA GLU A 571 -57.99 -42.32 -6.43
C GLU A 571 -59.00 -42.57 -5.31
N VAL A 572 -59.92 -41.62 -5.06
CA VAL A 572 -60.93 -41.66 -4.01
C VAL A 572 -62.28 -41.45 -4.66
N PRO A 573 -62.91 -42.55 -5.14
CA PRO A 573 -64.19 -42.46 -5.84
C PRO A 573 -65.32 -41.90 -4.98
N PHE A 574 -65.18 -41.97 -3.65
CA PHE A 574 -66.11 -41.35 -2.72
C PHE A 574 -66.15 -39.80 -2.89
N LEU A 575 -65.04 -39.15 -3.12
CA LEU A 575 -64.98 -37.67 -3.34
C LEU A 575 -65.68 -37.29 -4.65
N THR A 576 -65.51 -38.06 -5.70
CA THR A 576 -66.24 -37.87 -6.97
C THR A 576 -67.72 -37.97 -6.78
N ARG A 577 -68.18 -39.00 -6.04
CA ARG A 577 -69.58 -39.16 -5.71
C ARG A 577 -70.13 -38.06 -4.79
N LEU A 578 -69.30 -37.51 -3.93
CA LEU A 578 -69.66 -36.38 -3.08
C LEU A 578 -69.77 -35.09 -3.88
N ALA A 579 -68.86 -34.86 -4.83
CA ALA A 579 -68.89 -33.72 -5.74
C ALA A 579 -70.16 -33.73 -6.61
N ASN A 580 -70.53 -34.87 -7.13
CA ASN A 580 -71.76 -35.04 -7.94
C ASN A 580 -73.09 -34.90 -7.13
N LYS A 581 -73.02 -34.74 -5.80
CA LYS A 581 -74.16 -34.32 -5.00
C LYS A 581 -74.40 -32.84 -4.93
N LEU A 582 -73.42 -32.06 -5.40
CA LEU A 582 -73.60 -30.63 -5.47
C LEU A 582 -74.44 -30.23 -6.70
N PRO A 583 -75.29 -29.21 -6.59
CA PRO A 583 -76.14 -28.78 -7.71
C PRO A 583 -75.22 -28.28 -8.86
N ASN A 584 -75.54 -28.72 -10.10
CA ASN A 584 -74.84 -28.38 -11.34
C ASN A 584 -73.38 -28.95 -11.51
N ILE A 585 -73.07 -30.00 -10.75
CA ILE A 585 -71.82 -30.74 -10.93
C ILE A 585 -72.23 -32.22 -11.25
N ASP A 586 -71.84 -32.67 -12.44
CA ASP A 586 -71.90 -34.05 -12.87
C ASP A 586 -70.60 -34.36 -13.61
N THR A 587 -69.73 -35.12 -12.95
CA THR A 587 -68.40 -35.40 -13.49
C THR A 587 -68.03 -36.87 -13.33
N ASP A 588 -67.52 -37.48 -14.40
CA ASP A 588 -66.96 -38.84 -14.41
C ASP A 588 -65.45 -38.84 -14.11
N VAL A 589 -64.80 -37.64 -13.92
CA VAL A 589 -63.37 -37.54 -13.63
C VAL A 589 -63.08 -38.06 -12.22
N PRO A 590 -62.23 -39.07 -12.04
CA PRO A 590 -61.89 -39.61 -10.73
C PRO A 590 -61.14 -38.56 -9.88
N SER A 591 -61.64 -38.38 -8.64
CA SER A 591 -60.96 -37.52 -7.66
C SER A 591 -59.72 -38.21 -7.14
N ASN A 592 -58.60 -37.48 -7.15
CA ASN A 592 -57.33 -37.97 -6.66
C ASN A 592 -56.99 -37.31 -5.33
N LEU A 593 -56.56 -38.09 -4.35
CA LEU A 593 -55.95 -37.63 -3.12
C LEU A 593 -54.45 -37.85 -3.16
N SER A 594 -53.68 -36.77 -3.06
CA SER A 594 -52.22 -36.84 -2.95
C SER A 594 -51.78 -36.25 -1.62
N VAL A 595 -51.06 -37.03 -0.85
CA VAL A 595 -50.48 -36.63 0.44
C VAL A 595 -48.98 -36.77 0.36
N LYS A 596 -48.27 -35.69 0.64
CA LYS A 596 -46.78 -35.67 0.75
C LYS A 596 -46.42 -35.18 2.14
N GLY A 597 -45.48 -35.83 2.77
CA GLY A 597 -44.95 -35.45 4.07
C GLY A 597 -43.44 -35.63 4.11
N GLU A 598 -42.76 -34.72 4.76
CA GLU A 598 -41.33 -34.84 5.04
C GLU A 598 -41.01 -34.34 6.44
N ILE A 599 -40.04 -34.95 7.04
CA ILE A 599 -39.45 -34.56 8.31
C ILE A 599 -37.94 -34.61 8.18
N ALA A 600 -37.25 -33.56 8.65
CA ALA A 600 -35.77 -33.50 8.63
C ALA A 600 -35.22 -32.98 9.95
N PHE A 601 -34.12 -33.54 10.37
CA PHE A 601 -33.38 -33.17 11.57
C PHE A 601 -31.97 -32.76 11.19
N LEU A 602 -31.58 -31.52 11.53
CA LEU A 602 -30.21 -31.02 11.41
C LEU A 602 -29.50 -31.23 12.74
N LYS A 603 -28.33 -31.90 12.69
CA LYS A 603 -27.41 -31.99 13.79
C LYS A 603 -26.19 -31.14 13.44
N PRO A 604 -26.07 -29.91 13.99
CA PRO A 604 -24.85 -29.09 13.84
C PRO A 604 -23.74 -29.72 14.66
N ASP A 605 -22.50 -29.61 14.11
CA ASP A 605 -21.28 -30.08 14.77
C ASP A 605 -20.07 -29.35 14.17
N THR A 606 -18.91 -29.45 14.82
CA THR A 606 -17.62 -28.91 14.35
C THR A 606 -16.65 -30.04 14.02
N PRO A 607 -15.67 -29.81 13.12
CA PRO A 607 -14.64 -30.82 12.83
C PRO A 607 -13.88 -31.22 14.09
N LYS A 608 -13.58 -32.50 14.23
CA LYS A 608 -12.80 -33.03 15.38
C LYS A 608 -11.43 -32.37 15.53
N ALA A 609 -10.86 -31.85 14.44
CA ALA A 609 -9.58 -31.14 14.44
C ALA A 609 -9.63 -29.80 15.18
N ASP A 610 -10.83 -29.19 15.29
CA ASP A 610 -11.08 -27.91 15.97
C ASP A 610 -11.58 -28.11 17.41
N GLN A 611 -11.76 -29.36 17.85
CA GLN A 611 -12.24 -29.68 19.18
C GLN A 611 -11.10 -29.88 20.15
N PHE A 612 -11.17 -29.19 21.28
CA PHE A 612 -10.28 -29.42 22.43
C PHE A 612 -11.09 -30.00 23.57
N GLN A 613 -10.72 -31.16 24.07
CA GLN A 613 -11.43 -31.92 25.12
C GLN A 613 -12.90 -32.23 24.79
N GLY A 614 -13.22 -32.32 23.49
CA GLY A 614 -14.59 -32.61 23.03
C GLY A 614 -15.49 -31.40 22.80
N GLU A 615 -14.98 -30.20 23.06
CA GLU A 615 -15.69 -28.94 22.83
C GLU A 615 -14.98 -28.12 21.74
N SER A 616 -15.75 -27.40 20.93
CA SER A 616 -15.19 -26.48 19.94
C SER A 616 -14.84 -25.16 20.60
N THR A 617 -13.68 -24.62 20.24
CA THR A 617 -13.20 -23.32 20.72
C THR A 617 -13.17 -22.31 19.59
N ILE A 618 -13.57 -21.09 19.89
CA ILE A 618 -13.55 -19.94 18.97
C ILE A 618 -12.67 -18.87 19.56
N TYR A 619 -11.81 -18.28 18.73
CA TYR A 619 -10.97 -17.18 19.12
C TYR A 619 -11.64 -15.87 18.69
N VAL A 620 -11.87 -14.98 19.63
CA VAL A 620 -12.38 -13.62 19.37
C VAL A 620 -11.24 -12.71 18.95
N ASP A 621 -10.07 -12.89 19.60
CA ASP A 621 -8.81 -12.23 19.26
C ASP A 621 -7.68 -13.17 19.67
N ASP A 622 -6.72 -13.38 18.80
CA ASP A 622 -5.57 -14.27 19.05
C ASP A 622 -4.38 -13.53 19.68
N PHE A 623 -4.40 -12.19 19.69
CA PHE A 623 -3.31 -11.34 20.18
C PHE A 623 -1.92 -11.65 19.59
N GLU A 624 -1.87 -12.42 18.49
CA GLU A 624 -0.59 -12.81 17.88
C GLU A 624 0.21 -11.61 17.38
N GLY A 625 -0.48 -10.56 16.93
CA GLY A 625 0.12 -9.29 16.52
C GLY A 625 0.72 -8.47 17.67
N SER A 626 0.37 -8.78 18.92
CA SER A 626 0.89 -8.10 20.11
C SER A 626 2.11 -8.79 20.74
N GLN A 627 2.56 -9.91 20.17
CA GLN A 627 3.71 -10.63 20.68
C GLN A 627 5.01 -10.00 20.19
N SER A 628 5.88 -9.63 21.12
CA SER A 628 7.28 -9.34 20.84
C SER A 628 8.11 -10.59 21.07
N THR A 629 8.89 -11.03 20.07
CA THR A 629 9.80 -12.14 20.22
C THR A 629 11.17 -11.65 20.71
N ILE A 630 11.67 -12.22 21.80
CA ILE A 630 13.01 -11.98 22.27
C ILE A 630 13.84 -13.21 21.95
N ASP A 631 14.82 -13.08 21.05
CA ASP A 631 15.73 -14.16 20.72
C ASP A 631 16.79 -14.33 21.82
N MET A 632 16.56 -15.27 22.70
CA MET A 632 17.47 -15.58 23.80
C MET A 632 18.79 -16.24 23.37
N ARG A 633 18.91 -16.67 22.12
CA ARG A 633 20.14 -17.27 21.60
C ARG A 633 21.09 -16.25 21.01
N SER A 634 20.60 -15.07 20.66
CA SER A 634 21.44 -14.02 20.11
C SER A 634 22.23 -13.33 21.24
N PRO A 635 23.56 -13.34 21.21
CA PRO A 635 24.36 -12.60 22.19
C PRO A 635 24.08 -11.09 22.22
N LEU A 636 23.59 -10.55 21.09
CA LEU A 636 23.25 -9.14 20.93
C LEU A 636 21.94 -8.77 21.64
N ALA A 637 21.10 -9.73 21.98
CA ALA A 637 19.87 -9.51 22.75
C ALA A 637 20.14 -9.37 24.25
N TRP A 638 21.34 -9.64 24.72
CA TRP A 638 21.74 -9.57 26.12
C TRP A 638 22.43 -8.26 26.42
N SER A 639 22.01 -7.60 27.47
CA SER A 639 22.59 -6.35 27.97
C SER A 639 22.88 -6.45 29.46
N LEU A 640 23.73 -5.56 29.97
CA LEU A 640 23.98 -5.48 31.40
C LEU A 640 22.70 -4.97 32.09
N ALA A 641 22.25 -5.67 33.10
CA ALA A 641 21.10 -5.27 33.89
C ALA A 641 21.37 -3.98 34.66
N SER A 642 20.32 -3.18 34.88
CA SER A 642 20.37 -2.06 35.81
C SER A 642 20.55 -2.56 37.24
N THR A 643 21.18 -1.75 38.07
CA THR A 643 21.19 -1.98 39.50
C THR A 643 19.88 -1.48 40.14
N PRO A 644 19.29 -2.23 41.09
CA PRO A 644 18.12 -1.72 41.83
C PRO A 644 18.44 -0.41 42.57
N VAL A 645 17.52 0.53 42.47
CA VAL A 645 17.60 1.77 43.26
C VAL A 645 17.13 1.49 44.70
N ASN A 646 17.78 2.09 45.68
CA ASN A 646 17.36 1.96 47.07
C ASN A 646 16.09 2.79 47.28
N ASP A 647 14.96 2.13 47.46
CA ASP A 647 13.83 2.66 48.18
C ASP A 647 13.99 2.24 49.69
N ASN A 648 13.62 3.07 50.61
CA ASN A 648 13.77 2.84 52.04
C ASN A 648 13.09 1.57 52.59
N GLU A 649 12.46 0.78 51.72
CA GLU A 649 11.79 -0.50 52.01
C GLU A 649 12.52 -1.71 51.44
N SER A 650 13.59 -1.50 50.70
CA SER A 650 14.32 -2.59 50.05
C SER A 650 15.13 -3.44 51.05
N LYS A 651 14.93 -4.74 51.04
CA LYS A 651 15.71 -5.73 51.76
C LYS A 651 17.20 -5.73 51.41
N TYR A 652 17.60 -5.04 50.37
CA TYR A 652 18.91 -5.16 49.76
C TYR A 652 19.82 -3.95 49.96
N ASN A 653 19.55 -3.03 50.78
CA ASN A 653 20.41 -1.92 51.20
C ASN A 653 21.45 -1.46 50.15
N PHE A 654 21.00 -1.26 48.90
CA PHE A 654 21.82 -0.72 47.83
C PHE A 654 21.88 0.80 48.01
N ASN A 655 22.95 1.27 48.61
CA ASN A 655 23.18 2.69 48.73
C ASN A 655 23.72 3.21 47.43
N GLU A 656 23.04 4.17 46.79
CA GLU A 656 23.62 5.18 46.20
C GLU A 656 23.86 5.36 44.82
N SER A 657 24.56 6.22 44.36
CA SER A 657 24.74 6.76 43.06
C SER A 657 25.12 5.70 42.02
N ALA A 658 24.28 5.52 41.01
CA ALA A 658 24.49 4.63 39.89
C ALA A 658 25.77 4.92 39.07
N ASN A 659 26.47 6.00 39.40
CA ASN A 659 27.69 6.47 38.72
C ASN A 659 28.99 5.95 39.37
N ASP A 660 28.91 5.23 40.49
CA ASP A 660 30.08 4.61 41.06
C ASP A 660 30.39 3.27 40.38
N LEU A 661 31.60 3.16 39.85
CA LEU A 661 32.07 1.92 39.20
C LEU A 661 32.01 0.69 40.11
N THR A 662 32.23 0.87 41.41
CA THR A 662 32.15 -0.21 42.43
C THR A 662 30.73 -0.74 42.59
N TYR A 663 29.72 0.06 42.31
CA TYR A 663 28.33 -0.32 42.32
C TYR A 663 27.97 -1.33 41.23
N GLY A 664 28.74 -1.34 40.13
CA GLY A 664 28.61 -2.30 39.07
C GLY A 664 28.80 -3.77 39.46
N PHE A 665 29.53 -4.04 40.58
CA PHE A 665 29.66 -5.40 41.10
C PHE A 665 28.35 -5.97 41.68
N LYS A 666 27.38 -5.15 41.96
CA LYS A 666 26.06 -5.54 42.44
C LYS A 666 25.05 -5.80 41.33
N ARG A 667 25.42 -5.58 40.08
CA ARG A 667 24.56 -5.86 38.93
C ARG A 667 24.39 -7.34 38.70
N ALA A 668 23.21 -7.74 38.22
CA ALA A 668 23.11 -9.01 37.48
C ALA A 668 24.04 -8.99 36.26
N LYS A 669 24.67 -10.12 35.94
CA LYS A 669 25.68 -10.16 34.88
C LYS A 669 25.09 -9.82 33.52
N LEU A 670 23.88 -10.32 33.21
CA LEU A 670 23.20 -10.08 31.95
C LEU A 670 21.69 -9.94 32.18
N ALA A 671 21.05 -9.11 31.36
CA ALA A 671 19.61 -9.05 31.20
C ALA A 671 19.25 -9.24 29.73
N TRP A 672 18.14 -9.88 29.46
CA TRP A 672 17.65 -10.26 28.12
C TRP A 672 16.52 -9.36 27.62
N TYR A 673 16.28 -8.28 28.32
CA TYR A 673 15.30 -7.27 27.96
C TYR A 673 15.88 -5.87 28.16
N THR A 674 15.38 -4.95 27.42
CA THR A 674 15.74 -3.54 27.55
C THR A 674 14.73 -2.88 28.47
N VAL A 675 15.21 -2.23 29.51
CA VAL A 675 14.33 -1.41 30.38
C VAL A 675 13.97 -0.16 29.62
N ASP A 676 12.68 0.17 29.61
CA ASP A 676 12.20 1.42 29.01
C ASP A 676 12.92 2.61 29.70
N PRO A 677 13.55 3.50 28.95
CA PRO A 677 14.27 4.66 29.52
C PRO A 677 13.36 5.67 30.25
N VAL A 678 12.05 5.47 30.20
CA VAL A 678 11.08 6.30 30.95
C VAL A 678 10.93 5.85 32.41
N PHE A 679 11.38 4.63 32.74
CA PHE A 679 11.37 4.10 34.12
C PHE A 679 12.72 4.22 34.78
#